data_96163cfaa36c2d4c08e497203fcaa167
#
_entry.id   96163cfaa36c2d4c08e497203fcaa167
#
_cell.length_a   1.000
_cell.length_b   1.000
_cell.length_c   1.000
_cell.angle_alpha   90.00
_cell.angle_beta   90.00
_cell.angle_gamma   90.00
#
_symmetry.space_group_name_H-M   'P 1'
#
loop_
_entity.id
_entity.type
_entity.pdbx_description
1 polymer ?
#
loop_
_entity_poly.entity_id
_entity_poly.type
_entity_poly.pdbx_seq_one_letter_code
_entity_poly.pdbx_strand_id
1 'polypeptide(L)'
;MELFLIKYGYFFLFLGVAVEGEAFLLAAAFLAHKGIFALPWVILTAIGANCTADQSYYLMARSRGRSWLLARFGHHVAFPRVVNLMERYAPWLLLGSRFAIGFRIIIPAACGALGMPALRFSLINLLAGVLWAVPTGLLGFYFGSAAERFLSGVKRYEVWVVLALLLMSAVVLLIRHFRHAEWIEDLKLTDLHKLAPYLIGFMGLINLSSAIWPRHGGSMRALESWLPLEVSQHSRPLMLFAGVALLQVTRSLTRRKELGWYVATIALLVSLLLHITRGFDLHHSLVAALLLTYLFYFRRRFYARSDPALMRLALLMAPVLELTVLAYGTIGLSHLHERFTWNLGASPLSEAFRCGVLTLTPNAVPSTPHAAHFLGSLQITGWIARLYLLILLLRPVILRSRLEASPEAIDRIFRTHSQKSLSAFAIQSDKHHLLLVHNRALVGYATRGAIALSCGDPLAAEEDFLAAVREYLEFSRRNGWTPCIYEGAEDRLTAYHSLGLRSLKIAEEAILDLQTFNLAGGKRANLRAMVNKVLKCGMSVRAYDRKIAPDPALDEQLEAISQEWLAEKSLGEMGFTLGRFSLEGLQGIPVFLAMIGNNVEAFCSWLPYQSGRAVVLDLMRKRKEAVAGTMDVLLAHSLLQLQATGIAQASLANAPLANVSEPRGSLEKGVALLFEHMNAFYGYKNLFQFKKKFAPRWEGRYLVYPTGADLPGVAYALTGVHSSAGLLPLLLRR
;
A
#
# COMPACT_ATOMS: atom_id res chain seq x y z
N MET A 1 33.40 18.69 11.87
CA MET A 1 32.34 17.71 11.99
C MET A 1 32.72 16.57 12.92
N GLU A 2 33.90 15.99 12.79
CA GLU A 2 34.36 14.89 13.67
C GLU A 2 34.40 15.28 15.15
N LEU A 3 34.94 16.42 15.53
CA LEU A 3 34.98 16.90 16.94
C LEU A 3 33.57 17.14 17.53
N PHE A 4 32.62 17.59 16.73
CA PHE A 4 31.22 17.74 17.16
C PHE A 4 30.52 16.38 17.33
N LEU A 5 30.74 15.47 16.38
CA LEU A 5 30.27 14.09 16.48
C LEU A 5 30.91 13.36 17.66
N ILE A 6 32.20 13.57 17.92
CA ILE A 6 32.89 12.99 19.10
C ILE A 6 32.31 13.56 20.39
N LYS A 7 31.99 14.86 20.45
CA LYS A 7 31.49 15.50 21.69
C LYS A 7 30.01 15.31 21.94
N TYR A 8 29.18 15.32 20.89
CA TYR A 8 27.71 15.27 21.02
C TYR A 8 27.05 14.09 20.28
N GLY A 9 27.83 13.28 19.56
CA GLY A 9 27.28 12.24 18.71
C GLY A 9 26.53 11.15 19.47
N TYR A 10 27.01 10.77 20.65
CA TYR A 10 26.29 9.83 21.50
C TYR A 10 24.96 10.39 22.04
N PHE A 11 24.89 11.72 22.27
CA PHE A 11 23.64 12.38 22.65
C PHE A 11 22.64 12.40 21.48
N PHE A 12 23.09 12.73 20.28
CA PHE A 12 22.24 12.67 19.08
C PHE A 12 21.85 11.24 18.74
N LEU A 13 22.75 10.28 18.94
CA LEU A 13 22.44 8.86 18.82
C LEU A 13 21.33 8.45 19.81
N PHE A 14 21.45 8.88 21.07
CA PHE A 14 20.44 8.59 22.09
C PHE A 14 19.08 9.13 21.67
N LEU A 15 18.99 10.40 21.29
CA LEU A 15 17.73 11.01 20.83
C LEU A 15 17.19 10.34 19.56
N GLY A 16 18.05 10.09 18.57
CA GLY A 16 17.67 9.48 17.31
C GLY A 16 17.14 8.04 17.51
N VAL A 17 17.81 7.26 18.34
CA VAL A 17 17.35 5.89 18.67
C VAL A 17 16.05 5.91 19.47
N ALA A 18 15.87 6.87 20.38
CA ALA A 18 14.61 7.01 21.14
C ALA A 18 13.42 7.29 20.21
N VAL A 19 13.61 8.05 19.11
CA VAL A 19 12.56 8.42 18.17
C VAL A 19 12.35 7.36 17.08
N GLU A 20 13.39 6.93 16.36
CA GLU A 20 13.29 6.09 15.18
C GLU A 20 14.00 4.72 15.32
N GLY A 21 15.09 4.64 16.07
CA GLY A 21 15.80 3.40 16.46
C GLY A 21 16.78 2.87 15.44
N GLU A 22 16.31 2.14 14.43
CA GLU A 22 17.14 1.27 13.60
C GLU A 22 18.11 2.04 12.69
N ALA A 23 17.63 3.08 12.02
CA ALA A 23 18.44 3.87 11.08
C ALA A 23 19.61 4.59 11.80
N PHE A 24 19.34 5.16 12.98
CA PHE A 24 20.36 5.85 13.77
C PHE A 24 21.39 4.90 14.34
N LEU A 25 21.00 3.70 14.81
CA LEU A 25 21.94 2.69 15.28
C LEU A 25 22.82 2.15 14.15
N LEU A 26 22.25 1.84 13.00
CA LEU A 26 23.00 1.39 11.82
C LEU A 26 24.01 2.46 11.36
N ALA A 27 23.56 3.73 11.28
CA ALA A 27 24.43 4.84 10.90
C ALA A 27 25.58 5.07 11.90
N ALA A 28 25.30 5.02 13.20
CA ALA A 28 26.32 5.19 14.24
C ALA A 28 27.29 3.99 14.28
N ALA A 29 26.81 2.76 14.06
CA ALA A 29 27.64 1.58 13.94
C ALA A 29 28.55 1.62 12.70
N PHE A 30 28.05 2.17 11.58
CA PHE A 30 28.89 2.47 10.42
C PHE A 30 29.95 3.52 10.71
N LEU A 31 29.62 4.60 11.44
CA LEU A 31 30.58 5.60 11.89
C LEU A 31 31.60 5.00 12.90
N ALA A 32 31.20 4.01 13.70
CA ALA A 32 32.12 3.26 14.55
C ALA A 32 33.10 2.41 13.71
N HIS A 33 32.66 1.82 12.60
CA HIS A 33 33.56 1.16 11.65
C HIS A 33 34.60 2.13 11.06
N LYS A 34 34.22 3.40 10.86
CA LYS A 34 35.14 4.48 10.42
C LYS A 34 36.07 5.02 11.54
N GLY A 35 35.99 4.49 12.73
CA GLY A 35 36.81 4.92 13.87
C GLY A 35 36.37 6.23 14.54
N ILE A 36 35.20 6.78 14.15
CA ILE A 36 34.69 8.03 14.75
C ILE A 36 34.03 7.76 16.10
N PHE A 37 33.39 6.60 16.26
CA PHE A 37 32.80 6.13 17.51
C PHE A 37 33.40 4.81 17.97
N ALA A 38 33.27 4.49 19.24
CA ALA A 38 33.56 3.16 19.74
C ALA A 38 32.29 2.31 19.75
N LEU A 39 32.31 1.19 19.03
CA LEU A 39 31.12 0.31 18.86
C LEU A 39 30.46 -0.09 20.18
N PRO A 40 31.19 -0.46 21.26
CA PRO A 40 30.56 -0.79 22.53
C PRO A 40 29.72 0.34 23.11
N TRP A 41 30.18 1.59 23.01
CA TRP A 41 29.44 2.75 23.49
C TRP A 41 28.25 3.10 22.59
N VAL A 42 28.34 2.86 21.28
CA VAL A 42 27.20 2.98 20.37
C VAL A 42 26.09 2.02 20.77
N ILE A 43 26.42 0.75 21.02
CA ILE A 43 25.48 -0.28 21.43
C ILE A 43 24.86 0.06 22.80
N LEU A 44 25.69 0.44 23.79
CA LEU A 44 25.20 0.81 25.12
C LEU A 44 24.27 2.01 25.09
N THR A 45 24.62 3.06 24.32
CA THR A 45 23.78 4.25 24.14
C THR A 45 22.43 3.88 23.48
N ALA A 46 22.46 3.01 22.49
CA ALA A 46 21.23 2.54 21.82
C ALA A 46 20.34 1.71 22.77
N ILE A 47 20.91 0.83 23.59
CA ILE A 47 20.18 0.08 24.62
C ILE A 47 19.53 1.06 25.61
N GLY A 48 20.30 2.02 26.13
CA GLY A 48 19.82 3.02 27.10
C GLY A 48 18.68 3.87 26.53
N ALA A 49 18.88 4.42 25.34
CA ALA A 49 17.87 5.24 24.65
C ALA A 49 16.55 4.51 24.44
N ASN A 50 16.68 3.29 23.97
CA ASN A 50 15.56 2.44 23.68
C ASN A 50 14.81 2.01 24.96
N CYS A 51 15.53 1.59 26.00
CA CYS A 51 14.93 1.25 27.29
C CYS A 51 14.22 2.46 27.90
N THR A 52 14.77 3.66 27.79
CA THR A 52 14.17 4.90 28.32
C THR A 52 12.89 5.25 27.59
N ALA A 53 12.88 5.15 26.24
CA ALA A 53 11.69 5.40 25.45
C ALA A 53 10.54 4.45 25.82
N ASP A 54 10.82 3.15 25.86
CA ASP A 54 9.79 2.15 26.17
C ASP A 54 9.31 2.23 27.62
N GLN A 55 10.21 2.55 28.56
CA GLN A 55 9.85 2.78 29.96
C GLN A 55 8.92 3.98 30.10
N SER A 56 9.14 5.02 29.28
CA SER A 56 8.27 6.20 29.25
C SER A 56 6.87 5.84 28.77
N TYR A 57 6.74 5.08 27.68
CA TYR A 57 5.44 4.59 27.20
C TYR A 57 4.74 3.68 28.20
N TYR A 58 5.48 2.78 28.83
CA TYR A 58 4.97 1.90 29.87
C TYR A 58 4.42 2.70 31.06
N LEU A 59 5.19 3.65 31.61
CA LEU A 59 4.80 4.46 32.78
C LEU A 59 3.61 5.37 32.45
N MET A 60 3.61 6.01 31.30
CA MET A 60 2.51 6.86 30.82
C MET A 60 1.20 6.09 30.69
N ALA A 61 1.27 4.87 30.14
CA ALA A 61 0.08 4.04 30.00
C ALA A 61 -0.36 3.41 31.33
N ARG A 62 0.57 3.08 32.22
CA ARG A 62 0.29 2.57 33.56
C ARG A 62 -0.44 3.59 34.42
N SER A 63 -0.06 4.87 34.34
CA SER A 63 -0.72 5.96 35.10
C SER A 63 -2.14 6.28 34.58
N ARG A 64 -2.42 6.01 33.29
CA ARG A 64 -3.71 6.29 32.63
C ARG A 64 -4.66 5.11 32.59
N GLY A 65 -4.17 3.89 32.82
CA GLY A 65 -4.95 2.66 32.94
C GLY A 65 -5.54 2.11 31.64
N ARG A 66 -6.30 1.03 31.81
CA ARG A 66 -6.90 0.26 30.69
C ARG A 66 -7.93 1.09 29.89
N SER A 67 -8.67 1.99 30.54
CA SER A 67 -9.66 2.85 29.92
C SER A 67 -9.05 3.79 28.88
N TRP A 68 -7.89 4.37 29.17
CA TRP A 68 -7.17 5.21 28.21
C TRP A 68 -6.67 4.41 26.99
N LEU A 69 -6.19 3.20 27.21
CA LEU A 69 -5.74 2.32 26.15
C LEU A 69 -6.89 1.95 25.21
N LEU A 70 -8.06 1.63 25.76
CA LEU A 70 -9.29 1.35 25.01
C LEU A 70 -9.77 2.58 24.21
N ALA A 71 -9.77 3.76 24.81
CA ALA A 71 -10.18 4.99 24.15
C ALA A 71 -9.25 5.39 22.98
N ARG A 72 -7.93 5.13 23.14
CA ARG A 72 -6.93 5.53 22.15
C ARG A 72 -6.75 4.51 21.00
N PHE A 73 -6.87 3.22 21.31
CA PHE A 73 -6.54 2.12 20.38
C PHE A 73 -7.69 1.10 20.20
N GLY A 74 -8.79 1.24 20.95
CA GLY A 74 -9.92 0.31 20.92
C GLY A 74 -10.64 0.23 19.58
N HIS A 75 -10.51 1.26 18.73
CA HIS A 75 -11.06 1.28 17.37
C HIS A 75 -10.25 0.45 16.36
N HIS A 76 -9.08 -0.05 16.74
CA HIS A 76 -8.30 -0.95 15.88
C HIS A 76 -8.83 -2.38 15.97
N VAL A 77 -9.25 -2.95 14.83
CA VAL A 77 -9.78 -4.33 14.71
C VAL A 77 -8.84 -5.40 15.29
N ALA A 78 -7.54 -5.13 15.33
CA ALA A 78 -6.55 -6.01 15.93
C ALA A 78 -6.43 -5.89 17.47
N PHE A 79 -7.02 -4.86 18.08
CA PHE A 79 -6.80 -4.52 19.48
C PHE A 79 -7.24 -5.61 20.47
N PRO A 80 -8.44 -6.22 20.37
CA PRO A 80 -8.85 -7.30 21.28
C PRO A 80 -7.92 -8.53 21.21
N ARG A 81 -7.44 -8.85 20.00
CA ARG A 81 -6.48 -9.96 19.80
C ARG A 81 -5.12 -9.66 20.43
N VAL A 82 -4.65 -8.43 20.30
CA VAL A 82 -3.39 -7.98 20.92
C VAL A 82 -3.51 -8.04 22.43
N VAL A 83 -4.63 -7.63 23.03
CA VAL A 83 -4.85 -7.69 24.47
C VAL A 83 -4.85 -9.14 24.98
N ASN A 84 -5.60 -10.04 24.33
CA ASN A 84 -5.63 -11.46 24.68
C ASN A 84 -4.26 -12.14 24.50
N LEU A 85 -3.55 -11.79 23.43
CA LEU A 85 -2.20 -12.30 23.17
C LEU A 85 -1.21 -11.77 24.21
N MET A 86 -1.38 -10.53 24.66
CA MET A 86 -0.53 -9.92 25.68
C MET A 86 -0.75 -10.51 27.08
N GLU A 87 -1.98 -10.82 27.46
CA GLU A 87 -2.25 -11.48 28.74
C GLU A 87 -1.57 -12.85 28.83
N ARG A 88 -1.44 -13.56 27.69
CA ARG A 88 -0.86 -14.91 27.64
C ARG A 88 0.65 -14.93 27.31
N TYR A 89 1.11 -14.01 26.45
CA TYR A 89 2.45 -14.05 25.85
C TYR A 89 3.23 -12.73 26.00
N ALA A 90 2.88 -11.86 26.94
CA ALA A 90 3.51 -10.54 27.09
C ALA A 90 5.05 -10.52 27.04
N PRO A 91 5.80 -11.47 27.69
CA PRO A 91 7.25 -11.48 27.61
C PRO A 91 7.78 -11.68 26.18
N TRP A 92 7.20 -12.62 25.45
CA TRP A 92 7.60 -12.95 24.08
C TRP A 92 7.24 -11.85 23.08
N LEU A 93 6.07 -11.22 23.29
CA LEU A 93 5.65 -10.08 22.49
C LEU A 93 6.54 -8.87 22.71
N LEU A 94 6.97 -8.63 23.96
CA LEU A 94 7.89 -7.54 24.27
C LEU A 94 9.27 -7.77 23.64
N LEU A 95 9.79 -9.00 23.66
CA LEU A 95 11.02 -9.39 22.98
C LEU A 95 10.92 -9.21 21.45
N GLY A 96 9.79 -9.62 20.85
CA GLY A 96 9.55 -9.54 19.41
C GLY A 96 9.13 -8.17 18.90
N SER A 97 8.68 -7.26 19.78
CA SER A 97 8.13 -5.94 19.40
C SER A 97 9.08 -5.08 18.57
N ARG A 98 10.36 -5.31 18.73
CA ARG A 98 11.44 -4.56 18.08
C ARG A 98 11.64 -4.88 16.62
N PHE A 99 11.23 -6.09 16.22
CA PHE A 99 11.32 -6.56 14.83
C PHE A 99 10.03 -6.33 14.05
N ALA A 100 8.97 -5.81 14.69
CA ALA A 100 7.67 -5.56 14.08
C ALA A 100 7.39 -4.06 13.97
N ILE A 101 7.46 -3.53 12.75
CA ILE A 101 7.20 -2.11 12.45
C ILE A 101 5.79 -1.72 12.90
N GLY A 102 5.68 -0.67 13.73
CA GLY A 102 4.40 -0.14 14.25
C GLY A 102 3.98 -0.68 15.61
N PHE A 103 4.54 -1.80 16.11
CA PHE A 103 4.19 -2.37 17.42
C PHE A 103 5.07 -1.86 18.56
N ARG A 104 6.16 -1.19 18.25
CA ARG A 104 7.16 -0.69 19.18
C ARG A 104 6.60 0.21 20.29
N ILE A 105 5.59 1.04 19.99
CA ILE A 105 4.95 1.93 20.97
C ILE A 105 3.79 1.21 21.67
N ILE A 106 3.03 0.41 20.91
CA ILE A 106 1.78 -0.20 21.38
C ILE A 106 2.04 -1.26 22.44
N ILE A 107 3.06 -2.11 22.28
CA ILE A 107 3.33 -3.23 23.20
C ILE A 107 3.81 -2.74 24.57
N PRO A 108 4.82 -1.83 24.71
CA PRO A 108 5.18 -1.25 26.01
C PRO A 108 4.00 -0.54 26.69
N ALA A 109 3.23 0.26 25.95
CA ALA A 109 2.05 0.93 26.48
C ALA A 109 0.99 -0.07 26.97
N ALA A 110 0.73 -1.13 26.22
CA ALA A 110 -0.22 -2.17 26.63
C ALA A 110 0.26 -2.94 27.87
N CYS A 111 1.55 -3.25 27.99
CA CYS A 111 2.13 -3.82 29.21
C CYS A 111 1.89 -2.94 30.43
N GLY A 112 2.04 -1.62 30.28
CA GLY A 112 1.75 -0.65 31.35
C GLY A 112 0.28 -0.62 31.73
N ALA A 113 -0.61 -0.48 30.76
CA ALA A 113 -2.05 -0.37 30.97
C ALA A 113 -2.70 -1.66 31.51
N LEU A 114 -2.14 -2.83 31.16
CA LEU A 114 -2.57 -4.14 31.65
C LEU A 114 -1.98 -4.49 33.03
N GLY A 115 -1.16 -3.59 33.64
CA GLY A 115 -0.68 -3.74 35.01
C GLY A 115 0.49 -4.69 35.18
N MET A 116 1.28 -5.00 34.16
CA MET A 116 2.50 -5.80 34.27
C MET A 116 3.42 -5.21 35.35
N PRO A 117 4.03 -6.01 36.24
CA PRO A 117 4.95 -5.49 37.26
C PRO A 117 6.15 -4.74 36.66
N ALA A 118 6.49 -3.55 37.18
CA ALA A 118 7.51 -2.68 36.61
C ALA A 118 8.88 -3.36 36.51
N LEU A 119 9.31 -4.09 37.56
CA LEU A 119 10.59 -4.80 37.55
C LEU A 119 10.64 -5.86 36.44
N ARG A 120 9.57 -6.64 36.29
CA ARG A 120 9.45 -7.65 35.22
C ARG A 120 9.49 -7.06 33.86
N PHE A 121 8.77 -5.94 33.67
CA PHE A 121 8.81 -5.20 32.39
C PHE A 121 10.23 -4.69 32.11
N SER A 122 10.89 -4.03 33.06
CA SER A 122 12.22 -3.44 32.88
C SER A 122 13.28 -4.48 32.52
N LEU A 123 13.26 -5.65 33.20
CA LEU A 123 14.20 -6.73 32.92
C LEU A 123 14.02 -7.31 31.51
N ILE A 124 12.77 -7.58 31.10
CA ILE A 124 12.48 -8.10 29.75
C ILE A 124 12.78 -7.05 28.69
N ASN A 125 12.47 -5.78 28.96
CA ASN A 125 12.77 -4.68 28.06
C ASN A 125 14.28 -4.48 27.87
N LEU A 126 15.08 -4.60 28.94
CA LEU A 126 16.53 -4.55 28.85
C LEU A 126 17.06 -5.72 28.00
N LEU A 127 16.58 -6.93 28.25
CA LEU A 127 16.96 -8.12 27.48
C LEU A 127 16.59 -7.94 25.99
N ALA A 128 15.38 -7.44 25.70
CA ALA A 128 14.93 -7.13 24.34
C ALA A 128 15.82 -6.06 23.68
N GLY A 129 16.21 -5.03 24.44
CA GLY A 129 17.13 -3.99 23.99
C GLY A 129 18.50 -4.55 23.60
N VAL A 130 19.06 -5.44 24.41
CA VAL A 130 20.34 -6.12 24.11
C VAL A 130 20.22 -7.01 22.87
N LEU A 131 19.19 -7.86 22.82
CA LEU A 131 18.95 -8.78 21.70
C LEU A 131 18.71 -8.06 20.37
N TRP A 132 18.25 -6.82 20.40
CA TRP A 132 18.07 -5.99 19.22
C TRP A 132 19.31 -5.16 18.89
N ALA A 133 19.90 -4.47 19.87
CA ALA A 133 20.98 -3.50 19.61
C ALA A 133 22.30 -4.18 19.26
N VAL A 134 22.62 -5.32 19.86
CA VAL A 134 23.88 -6.03 19.58
C VAL A 134 23.93 -6.56 18.15
N PRO A 135 22.96 -7.36 17.66
CA PRO A 135 23.00 -7.83 16.27
C PRO A 135 22.90 -6.67 15.26
N THR A 136 22.04 -5.67 15.51
CA THR A 136 21.88 -4.53 14.60
C THR A 136 23.15 -3.67 14.56
N GLY A 137 23.79 -3.42 15.70
CA GLY A 137 25.06 -2.70 15.79
C GLY A 137 26.22 -3.46 15.11
N LEU A 138 26.31 -4.76 15.32
CA LEU A 138 27.29 -5.61 14.64
C LEU A 138 27.03 -5.64 13.13
N LEU A 139 25.78 -5.78 12.71
CA LEU A 139 25.40 -5.71 11.30
C LEU A 139 25.82 -4.37 10.68
N GLY A 140 25.52 -3.22 11.31
CA GLY A 140 25.93 -1.90 10.81
C GLY A 140 27.46 -1.74 10.71
N PHE A 141 28.19 -2.28 11.70
CA PHE A 141 29.65 -2.26 11.74
C PHE A 141 30.27 -3.13 10.63
N TYR A 142 29.85 -4.39 10.50
CA TYR A 142 30.37 -5.33 9.50
C TYR A 142 29.82 -5.06 8.11
N PHE A 143 28.60 -4.52 8.00
CA PHE A 143 28.05 -4.05 6.71
C PHE A 143 28.89 -2.92 6.13
N GLY A 144 29.48 -2.06 6.97
CA GLY A 144 30.47 -1.05 6.54
C GLY A 144 31.64 -1.69 5.78
N SER A 145 32.22 -2.77 6.32
CA SER A 145 33.33 -3.49 5.68
C SER A 145 32.90 -4.29 4.44
N ALA A 146 31.69 -4.84 4.46
CA ALA A 146 31.13 -5.56 3.31
C ALA A 146 30.75 -4.58 2.19
N ALA A 147 30.16 -3.43 2.53
CA ALA A 147 29.84 -2.36 1.60
C ALA A 147 31.11 -1.80 0.92
N GLU A 148 32.20 -1.62 1.66
CA GLU A 148 33.50 -1.21 1.09
C GLU A 148 34.06 -2.25 0.10
N ARG A 149 34.00 -3.53 0.44
CA ARG A 149 34.42 -4.63 -0.45
C ARG A 149 33.49 -4.81 -1.65
N PHE A 150 32.17 -4.69 -1.43
CA PHE A 150 31.18 -4.77 -2.51
C PHE A 150 31.31 -3.60 -3.50
N LEU A 151 31.49 -2.39 -2.99
CA LEU A 151 31.62 -1.17 -3.81
C LEU A 151 32.97 -1.09 -4.52
N SER A 152 34.04 -1.64 -3.94
CA SER A 152 35.33 -1.82 -4.69
C SER A 152 35.20 -2.86 -5.79
N GLY A 153 34.33 -3.87 -5.61
CA GLY A 153 33.96 -4.86 -6.63
C GLY A 153 33.07 -4.29 -7.73
N VAL A 154 32.15 -3.35 -7.40
CA VAL A 154 31.23 -2.74 -8.38
C VAL A 154 31.97 -1.95 -9.46
N LYS A 155 33.13 -1.35 -9.18
CA LYS A 155 33.99 -0.76 -10.23
C LYS A 155 34.37 -1.75 -11.33
N ARG A 156 34.44 -3.04 -11.00
CA ARG A 156 34.73 -4.12 -11.98
C ARG A 156 33.52 -4.46 -12.84
N TYR A 157 32.30 -4.10 -12.38
CA TYR A 157 31.03 -4.43 -13.06
C TYR A 157 30.38 -3.22 -13.77
N GLU A 158 30.99 -2.03 -13.73
CA GLU A 158 30.49 -0.84 -14.47
C GLU A 158 30.30 -1.14 -15.96
N VAL A 159 31.25 -1.85 -16.57
CA VAL A 159 31.17 -2.29 -17.97
C VAL A 159 29.98 -3.26 -18.19
N TRP A 160 29.71 -4.14 -17.23
CA TRP A 160 28.63 -5.11 -17.33
C TRP A 160 27.26 -4.45 -17.18
N VAL A 161 27.12 -3.38 -16.38
CA VAL A 161 25.87 -2.60 -16.27
C VAL A 161 25.58 -1.86 -17.57
N VAL A 162 26.60 -1.23 -18.17
CA VAL A 162 26.47 -0.60 -19.50
C VAL A 162 26.14 -1.65 -20.57
N LEU A 163 26.83 -2.79 -20.54
CA LEU A 163 26.53 -3.91 -21.43
C LEU A 163 25.11 -4.45 -21.20
N ALA A 164 24.65 -4.57 -19.97
CA ALA A 164 23.28 -5.00 -19.65
C ALA A 164 22.23 -4.00 -20.19
N LEU A 165 22.47 -2.69 -20.07
CA LEU A 165 21.60 -1.64 -20.62
C LEU A 165 21.65 -1.61 -22.17
N LEU A 166 22.83 -1.80 -22.75
CA LEU A 166 22.98 -1.95 -24.20
C LEU A 166 22.34 -3.25 -24.71
N LEU A 167 22.51 -4.36 -23.98
CA LEU A 167 21.85 -5.63 -24.27
C LEU A 167 20.32 -5.50 -24.15
N MET A 168 19.83 -4.82 -23.11
CA MET A 168 18.41 -4.55 -22.93
C MET A 168 17.88 -3.66 -24.07
N SER A 169 18.64 -2.66 -24.50
CA SER A 169 18.30 -1.83 -25.67
C SER A 169 18.34 -2.63 -26.95
N ALA A 170 19.34 -3.50 -27.12
CA ALA A 170 19.44 -4.44 -28.24
C ALA A 170 18.33 -5.48 -28.22
N VAL A 171 17.94 -6.00 -27.04
CA VAL A 171 16.79 -6.91 -26.87
C VAL A 171 15.48 -6.21 -27.24
N VAL A 172 15.32 -4.95 -26.88
CA VAL A 172 14.16 -4.14 -27.30
C VAL A 172 14.12 -3.96 -28.81
N LEU A 173 15.28 -3.73 -29.43
CA LEU A 173 15.41 -3.62 -30.90
C LEU A 173 15.20 -4.98 -31.59
N LEU A 174 15.72 -6.06 -31.02
CA LEU A 174 15.53 -7.45 -31.48
C LEU A 174 14.07 -7.88 -31.34
N ILE A 175 13.40 -7.59 -30.23
CA ILE A 175 11.95 -7.81 -30.02
C ILE A 175 11.15 -7.05 -31.10
N ARG A 176 11.59 -5.85 -31.47
CA ARG A 176 10.99 -5.08 -32.56
C ARG A 176 11.20 -5.72 -33.94
N HIS A 177 12.34 -6.39 -34.14
CA HIS A 177 12.69 -7.04 -35.41
C HIS A 177 12.04 -8.42 -35.55
N PHE A 178 11.95 -9.22 -34.48
CA PHE A 178 11.38 -10.58 -34.48
C PHE A 178 9.89 -10.61 -34.05
N ARG A 179 9.08 -9.78 -34.61
CA ARG A 179 7.67 -9.55 -34.27
C ARG A 179 6.71 -10.76 -34.49
N HIS A 180 7.21 -11.94 -34.78
CA HIS A 180 6.41 -13.12 -35.19
C HIS A 180 6.53 -14.34 -34.26
N ALA A 181 7.07 -14.20 -33.04
CA ALA A 181 7.13 -15.32 -32.10
C ALA A 181 5.97 -15.22 -31.08
N GLU A 182 5.08 -16.19 -31.08
CA GLU A 182 3.81 -16.24 -30.30
C GLU A 182 3.96 -15.99 -28.78
N TRP A 183 5.13 -16.27 -28.19
CA TRP A 183 5.38 -16.04 -26.75
C TRP A 183 5.72 -14.59 -26.41
N ILE A 184 5.90 -13.69 -27.40
CA ILE A 184 6.19 -12.26 -27.23
C ILE A 184 4.88 -11.41 -27.32
N GLU A 185 3.74 -12.00 -27.70
CA GLU A 185 2.47 -11.28 -27.80
C GLU A 185 2.01 -10.65 -26.48
N ASP A 186 2.43 -11.20 -25.34
CA ASP A 186 2.10 -10.66 -24.01
C ASP A 186 2.92 -9.44 -23.59
N LEU A 187 4.11 -9.21 -24.16
CA LEU A 187 4.96 -8.04 -23.90
C LEU A 187 4.86 -7.03 -25.04
N LYS A 188 3.82 -6.18 -25.01
CA LYS A 188 3.74 -5.06 -25.97
C LYS A 188 4.87 -4.08 -25.69
N LEU A 189 5.58 -3.62 -26.75
CA LEU A 189 6.56 -2.51 -26.66
C LEU A 189 6.00 -1.29 -25.91
N THR A 190 4.67 -1.15 -25.91
CA THR A 190 3.95 -0.09 -25.19
C THR A 190 4.06 -0.23 -23.67
N ASP A 191 4.42 -1.39 -23.12
CA ASP A 191 4.49 -1.65 -21.68
C ASP A 191 5.89 -1.40 -21.09
N LEU A 192 6.89 -1.25 -21.92
CA LEU A 192 8.25 -0.95 -21.50
C LEU A 192 8.34 0.33 -20.64
N HIS A 193 7.45 1.30 -20.84
CA HIS A 193 7.40 2.51 -19.99
C HIS A 193 7.24 2.19 -18.49
N LYS A 194 6.74 0.99 -18.13
CA LYS A 194 6.62 0.54 -16.73
C LYS A 194 7.97 0.22 -16.09
N LEU A 195 9.03 0.03 -16.89
CA LEU A 195 10.40 -0.15 -16.41
C LEU A 195 11.08 1.19 -16.08
N ALA A 196 10.61 2.30 -16.66
CA ALA A 196 11.20 3.62 -16.45
C ALA A 196 11.43 3.98 -14.98
N PRO A 197 10.47 3.79 -14.05
CA PRO A 197 10.67 4.12 -12.65
C PRO A 197 11.88 3.40 -12.03
N TYR A 198 12.01 2.12 -12.30
CA TYR A 198 13.07 1.27 -11.73
C TYR A 198 14.45 1.65 -12.27
N LEU A 199 14.55 1.90 -13.58
CA LEU A 199 15.79 2.31 -14.23
C LEU A 199 16.24 3.68 -13.74
N ILE A 200 15.30 4.62 -13.55
CA ILE A 200 15.57 5.95 -13.03
C ILE A 200 15.96 5.90 -11.55
N GLY A 201 15.29 5.04 -10.74
CA GLY A 201 15.67 4.78 -9.36
C GLY A 201 17.11 4.20 -9.27
N PHE A 202 17.46 3.29 -10.15
CA PHE A 202 18.81 2.74 -10.22
C PHE A 202 19.86 3.81 -10.56
N MET A 203 19.57 4.71 -11.50
CA MET A 203 20.44 5.87 -11.77
C MET A 203 20.57 6.79 -10.55
N GLY A 204 19.49 6.92 -9.75
CA GLY A 204 19.53 7.63 -8.46
C GLY A 204 20.53 7.01 -7.50
N LEU A 205 20.59 5.67 -7.40
CA LEU A 205 21.58 4.95 -6.59
C LEU A 205 23.01 5.14 -7.11
N ILE A 206 23.19 5.12 -8.43
CA ILE A 206 24.49 5.41 -9.07
C ILE A 206 24.97 6.80 -8.68
N ASN A 207 24.11 7.83 -8.76
CA ASN A 207 24.44 9.18 -8.37
C ASN A 207 24.85 9.30 -6.90
N LEU A 208 24.11 8.63 -6.00
CA LEU A 208 24.44 8.60 -4.57
C LEU A 208 25.81 7.94 -4.34
N SER A 209 26.07 6.78 -4.94
CA SER A 209 27.34 6.10 -4.82
C SER A 209 28.50 6.94 -5.36
N SER A 210 28.29 7.58 -6.52
CA SER A 210 29.30 8.47 -7.13
C SER A 210 29.57 9.72 -6.30
N ALA A 211 28.60 10.22 -5.55
CA ALA A 211 28.77 11.39 -4.68
C ALA A 211 29.52 11.05 -3.37
N ILE A 212 29.27 9.87 -2.81
CA ILE A 212 29.88 9.43 -1.54
C ILE A 212 31.35 9.02 -1.77
N TRP A 213 31.68 8.43 -2.91
CA TRP A 213 33.00 7.88 -3.17
C TRP A 213 33.92 8.91 -3.81
N PRO A 214 35.08 9.27 -3.20
CA PRO A 214 36.07 10.10 -3.84
C PRO A 214 36.76 9.32 -4.97
N ARG A 215 36.74 9.83 -6.20
CA ARG A 215 37.52 9.27 -7.30
C ARG A 215 39.00 9.70 -7.20
N HIS A 216 39.87 8.70 -7.16
CA HIS A 216 41.31 8.88 -7.37
C HIS A 216 41.55 8.70 -8.87
N GLY A 217 41.95 9.75 -9.59
CA GLY A 217 42.23 9.51 -10.99
C GLY A 217 42.84 10.69 -11.75
N GLY A 218 43.86 10.40 -12.48
CA GLY A 218 44.74 11.31 -13.22
C GLY A 218 44.12 12.07 -14.42
N SER A 219 42.83 11.91 -14.73
CA SER A 219 42.15 12.65 -15.80
C SER A 219 41.69 14.07 -15.42
N MET A 220 41.82 14.42 -14.14
CA MET A 220 41.36 15.72 -13.63
C MET A 220 42.26 16.90 -14.04
N ARG A 221 43.57 16.69 -14.22
CA ARG A 221 44.53 17.75 -14.56
C ARG A 221 44.32 18.40 -15.92
N ALA A 222 43.75 17.67 -16.88
CA ALA A 222 43.47 18.22 -18.22
C ALA A 222 42.21 19.10 -18.27
N LEU A 223 41.28 18.91 -17.31
CA LEU A 223 40.01 19.66 -17.26
C LEU A 223 40.09 20.90 -16.36
N GLU A 224 40.95 20.91 -15.35
CA GLU A 224 41.15 22.03 -14.44
C GLU A 224 41.58 23.30 -15.17
N SER A 225 42.18 23.18 -16.35
CA SER A 225 42.55 24.31 -17.21
C SER A 225 41.35 24.90 -17.99
N TRP A 226 40.23 24.20 -18.11
CA TRP A 226 39.07 24.61 -18.93
C TRP A 226 37.81 24.91 -18.13
N LEU A 227 37.70 24.43 -16.89
CA LEU A 227 36.51 24.63 -16.04
C LEU A 227 36.89 25.44 -14.79
N PRO A 228 36.08 26.44 -14.39
CA PRO A 228 36.28 27.15 -13.13
C PRO A 228 36.25 26.17 -11.95
N LEU A 229 37.22 26.27 -11.05
CA LEU A 229 37.35 25.47 -9.82
C LEU A 229 36.06 25.39 -8.98
N GLU A 230 35.21 26.40 -9.06
CA GLU A 230 33.91 26.48 -8.39
C GLU A 230 32.96 25.37 -8.78
N VAL A 231 32.92 24.93 -10.04
CA VAL A 231 32.00 23.88 -10.53
C VAL A 231 32.37 22.51 -9.96
N SER A 232 33.65 22.24 -9.78
CA SER A 232 34.14 20.98 -9.22
C SER A 232 33.75 20.78 -7.75
N GLN A 233 33.82 21.86 -6.94
CA GLN A 233 33.51 21.82 -5.51
C GLN A 233 32.01 21.61 -5.22
N HIS A 234 31.12 22.13 -6.07
CA HIS A 234 29.65 21.99 -5.92
C HIS A 234 29.09 20.70 -6.48
N SER A 235 29.86 19.95 -7.22
CA SER A 235 29.38 18.75 -7.93
C SER A 235 28.88 17.63 -6.99
N ARG A 236 29.48 17.50 -5.78
CA ARG A 236 29.09 16.46 -4.81
C ARG A 236 27.69 16.68 -4.22
N PRO A 237 27.35 17.83 -3.61
CA PRO A 237 26.02 18.05 -3.06
C PRO A 237 24.94 18.05 -4.14
N LEU A 238 25.20 18.57 -5.33
CA LEU A 238 24.29 18.52 -6.47
C LEU A 238 24.03 17.08 -6.94
N MET A 239 25.08 16.23 -6.96
CA MET A 239 24.95 14.81 -7.30
C MET A 239 24.12 14.05 -6.26
N LEU A 240 24.33 14.31 -4.96
CA LEU A 240 23.53 13.75 -3.89
C LEU A 240 22.07 14.16 -4.05
N PHE A 241 21.81 15.46 -4.29
CA PHE A 241 20.45 15.94 -4.49
C PHE A 241 19.79 15.33 -5.73
N ALA A 242 20.49 15.28 -6.86
CA ALA A 242 20.00 14.63 -8.08
C ALA A 242 19.71 13.15 -7.84
N GLY A 243 20.55 12.43 -7.10
CA GLY A 243 20.35 11.03 -6.72
C GLY A 243 19.10 10.83 -5.88
N VAL A 244 18.93 11.62 -4.82
CA VAL A 244 17.74 11.58 -3.96
C VAL A 244 16.50 11.99 -4.74
N ALA A 245 16.57 13.01 -5.60
CA ALA A 245 15.45 13.45 -6.45
C ALA A 245 15.01 12.32 -7.39
N LEU A 246 15.94 11.61 -8.04
CA LEU A 246 15.64 10.47 -8.91
C LEU A 246 14.98 9.31 -8.14
N LEU A 247 15.43 9.03 -6.91
CA LEU A 247 14.78 8.01 -6.06
C LEU A 247 13.35 8.41 -5.67
N GLN A 248 13.14 9.67 -5.27
CA GLN A 248 11.81 10.17 -4.91
C GLN A 248 10.84 10.20 -6.10
N VAL A 249 11.35 10.55 -7.26
CA VAL A 249 10.56 10.60 -8.50
C VAL A 249 10.10 9.21 -8.96
N THR A 250 10.81 8.15 -8.61
CA THR A 250 10.47 6.77 -8.96
C THR A 250 9.01 6.46 -8.64
N ARG A 251 8.55 6.84 -7.43
CA ARG A 251 7.16 6.63 -7.01
C ARG A 251 6.15 7.48 -7.81
N SER A 252 6.55 8.65 -8.30
CA SER A 252 5.69 9.49 -9.14
C SER A 252 5.59 8.96 -10.56
N LEU A 253 6.68 8.41 -11.09
CA LEU A 253 6.71 7.78 -12.41
C LEU A 253 5.92 6.48 -12.46
N THR A 254 5.91 5.66 -11.38
CA THR A 254 5.03 4.48 -11.29
C THR A 254 3.55 4.87 -11.40
N ARG A 255 3.21 6.08 -10.96
CA ARG A 255 1.86 6.66 -11.06
C ARG A 255 1.65 7.49 -12.33
N ARG A 256 2.57 7.41 -13.28
CA ARG A 256 2.52 8.10 -14.59
C ARG A 256 2.33 9.62 -14.50
N LYS A 257 2.86 10.26 -13.43
CA LYS A 257 2.70 11.70 -13.23
C LYS A 257 3.53 12.52 -14.20
N GLU A 258 2.90 13.52 -14.79
CA GLU A 258 3.54 14.49 -15.69
C GLU A 258 4.64 15.28 -14.98
N LEU A 259 4.37 15.79 -13.77
CA LEU A 259 5.37 16.49 -12.96
C LEU A 259 6.56 15.58 -12.60
N GLY A 260 6.31 14.30 -12.31
CA GLY A 260 7.36 13.32 -12.08
C GLY A 260 8.27 13.15 -13.29
N TRP A 261 7.70 13.17 -14.50
CA TRP A 261 8.46 13.12 -15.73
C TRP A 261 9.36 14.35 -15.91
N TYR A 262 8.86 15.59 -15.67
CA TYR A 262 9.67 16.81 -15.73
C TYR A 262 10.83 16.77 -14.71
N VAL A 263 10.54 16.42 -13.47
CA VAL A 263 11.59 16.36 -12.42
C VAL A 263 12.63 15.29 -12.73
N ALA A 264 12.22 14.11 -13.21
CA ALA A 264 13.14 13.06 -13.66
C ALA A 264 14.03 13.53 -14.80
N THR A 265 13.45 14.20 -15.79
CA THR A 265 14.17 14.72 -16.97
C THR A 265 15.21 15.76 -16.54
N ILE A 266 14.83 16.73 -15.69
CA ILE A 266 15.75 17.74 -15.17
C ILE A 266 16.85 17.07 -14.33
N ALA A 267 16.51 16.17 -13.43
CA ALA A 267 17.48 15.49 -12.57
C ALA A 267 18.47 14.61 -13.36
N LEU A 268 18.01 13.96 -14.43
CA LEU A 268 18.87 13.20 -15.34
C LEU A 268 19.77 14.12 -16.18
N LEU A 269 19.26 15.28 -16.63
CA LEU A 269 20.07 16.27 -17.35
C LEU A 269 21.17 16.81 -16.45
N VAL A 270 20.83 17.18 -15.20
CA VAL A 270 21.82 17.60 -14.19
C VAL A 270 22.83 16.48 -13.93
N SER A 271 22.37 15.24 -13.78
CA SER A 271 23.23 14.07 -13.60
C SER A 271 24.20 13.90 -14.77
N LEU A 272 23.71 13.99 -16.01
CA LEU A 272 24.54 13.92 -17.22
C LEU A 272 25.66 15.00 -17.20
N LEU A 273 25.29 16.25 -16.95
CA LEU A 273 26.25 17.36 -16.88
C LEU A 273 27.28 17.15 -15.77
N LEU A 274 26.84 16.72 -14.58
CA LEU A 274 27.73 16.48 -13.45
C LEU A 274 28.68 15.31 -13.68
N HIS A 275 28.29 14.26 -14.35
CA HIS A 275 29.18 13.15 -14.71
C HIS A 275 30.22 13.56 -15.76
N ILE A 276 29.88 14.44 -16.70
CA ILE A 276 30.81 14.99 -17.68
C ILE A 276 31.82 15.89 -16.97
N THR A 277 31.36 16.81 -16.10
CA THR A 277 32.24 17.82 -15.44
C THR A 277 33.12 17.24 -14.34
N ARG A 278 32.78 16.06 -13.76
CA ARG A 278 33.58 15.39 -12.69
C ARG A 278 34.69 14.47 -13.19
N GLY A 279 35.13 14.57 -14.41
CA GLY A 279 36.27 13.81 -14.94
C GLY A 279 35.94 12.89 -16.12
N PHE A 280 35.04 13.31 -17.02
CA PHE A 280 34.63 12.55 -18.21
C PHE A 280 34.19 11.11 -17.90
N ASP A 281 33.27 10.97 -16.93
CA ASP A 281 32.68 9.68 -16.62
C ASP A 281 31.73 9.29 -17.74
N LEU A 282 32.31 8.89 -18.86
CA LEU A 282 31.55 8.55 -20.10
C LEU A 282 30.52 7.46 -19.88
N HIS A 283 30.80 6.50 -18.98
CA HIS A 283 29.87 5.39 -18.74
C HIS A 283 28.57 5.86 -18.08
N HIS A 284 28.64 6.60 -16.98
CA HIS A 284 27.46 7.11 -16.30
C HIS A 284 26.77 8.22 -17.11
N SER A 285 27.55 9.03 -17.85
CA SER A 285 26.99 10.02 -18.79
C SER A 285 26.19 9.36 -19.90
N LEU A 286 26.70 8.25 -20.48
CA LEU A 286 25.99 7.49 -21.50
C LEU A 286 24.69 6.87 -20.95
N VAL A 287 24.74 6.32 -19.74
CA VAL A 287 23.54 5.77 -19.07
C VAL A 287 22.50 6.86 -18.86
N ALA A 288 22.90 8.03 -18.35
CA ALA A 288 21.98 9.16 -18.16
C ALA A 288 21.38 9.65 -19.49
N ALA A 289 22.17 9.71 -20.55
CA ALA A 289 21.72 10.10 -21.89
C ALA A 289 20.73 9.08 -22.47
N LEU A 290 21.00 7.77 -22.34
CA LEU A 290 20.09 6.71 -22.77
C LEU A 290 18.77 6.75 -22.00
N LEU A 291 18.81 6.98 -20.68
CA LEU A 291 17.59 7.12 -19.87
C LEU A 291 16.80 8.38 -20.22
N LEU A 292 17.47 9.50 -20.56
CA LEU A 292 16.81 10.70 -21.07
C LEU A 292 16.06 10.40 -22.40
N THR A 293 16.75 9.77 -23.34
CA THR A 293 16.14 9.37 -24.63
C THR A 293 14.95 8.43 -24.41
N TYR A 294 15.09 7.50 -23.51
CA TYR A 294 14.03 6.57 -23.11
C TYR A 294 12.79 7.29 -22.52
N LEU A 295 13.01 8.23 -21.58
CA LEU A 295 11.94 9.06 -21.02
C LEU A 295 11.25 9.92 -22.07
N PHE A 296 11.99 10.51 -22.99
CA PHE A 296 11.44 11.31 -24.09
C PHE A 296 10.59 10.46 -25.04
N TYR A 297 11.04 9.25 -25.36
CA TYR A 297 10.28 8.34 -26.21
C TYR A 297 8.93 7.99 -25.61
N PHE A 298 8.87 7.78 -24.29
CA PHE A 298 7.64 7.43 -23.57
C PHE A 298 6.90 8.63 -22.97
N ARG A 299 7.27 9.89 -23.29
CA ARG A 299 6.70 11.10 -22.66
C ARG A 299 5.17 11.14 -22.64
N ARG A 300 4.49 10.68 -23.69
CA ARG A 300 3.03 10.65 -23.82
C ARG A 300 2.34 9.66 -22.86
N ARG A 301 3.11 8.82 -22.17
CA ARG A 301 2.58 7.86 -21.19
C ARG A 301 2.50 8.44 -19.78
N PHE A 302 3.12 9.61 -19.54
CA PHE A 302 3.10 10.33 -18.27
C PHE A 302 2.13 11.52 -18.39
N TYR A 303 0.87 11.30 -17.98
CA TYR A 303 -0.22 12.26 -18.17
C TYR A 303 -1.03 12.52 -16.89
N ALA A 304 -0.73 11.82 -15.77
CA ALA A 304 -1.45 12.01 -14.52
C ALA A 304 -1.07 13.35 -13.89
N ARG A 305 -2.07 14.15 -13.55
CA ARG A 305 -1.88 15.48 -12.97
C ARG A 305 -1.47 15.39 -11.49
N SER A 306 -0.72 16.38 -11.04
CA SER A 306 -0.40 16.58 -9.63
C SER A 306 -1.51 17.33 -8.91
N ASP A 307 -1.59 17.20 -7.57
CA ASP A 307 -2.63 17.84 -6.76
C ASP A 307 -2.47 19.36 -6.78
N PRO A 308 -3.45 20.13 -7.27
CA PRO A 308 -3.40 21.57 -7.26
C PRO A 308 -3.32 22.15 -5.83
N ALA A 309 -3.94 21.50 -4.85
CA ALA A 309 -3.94 21.98 -3.46
C ALA A 309 -2.55 21.83 -2.83
N LEU A 310 -1.91 20.66 -3.00
CA LEU A 310 -0.55 20.42 -2.51
C LEU A 310 0.49 21.22 -3.27
N MET A 311 0.27 21.45 -4.57
CA MET A 311 1.14 22.32 -5.37
C MET A 311 1.06 23.77 -4.90
N ARG A 312 -0.13 24.29 -4.59
CA ARG A 312 -0.31 25.60 -3.95
C ARG A 312 0.36 25.66 -2.58
N LEU A 313 0.18 24.62 -1.75
CA LEU A 313 0.84 24.53 -0.45
C LEU A 313 2.36 24.54 -0.59
N ALA A 314 2.93 23.78 -1.52
CA ALA A 314 4.36 23.77 -1.77
C ALA A 314 4.86 25.14 -2.23
N LEU A 315 4.12 25.83 -3.12
CA LEU A 315 4.44 27.20 -3.57
C LEU A 315 4.34 28.22 -2.44
N LEU A 316 3.38 28.07 -1.53
CA LEU A 316 3.27 28.94 -0.33
C LEU A 316 4.35 28.64 0.71
N MET A 317 4.72 27.36 0.87
CA MET A 317 5.76 26.95 1.82
C MET A 317 7.18 27.27 1.34
N ALA A 318 7.42 27.33 0.02
CA ALA A 318 8.73 27.61 -0.53
C ALA A 318 9.35 28.93 0.00
N PRO A 319 8.69 30.10 -0.09
CA PRO A 319 9.26 31.33 0.44
C PRO A 319 9.43 31.29 1.97
N VAL A 320 8.53 30.63 2.70
CA VAL A 320 8.61 30.49 4.16
C VAL A 320 9.84 29.68 4.56
N LEU A 321 10.10 28.57 3.89
CA LEU A 321 11.27 27.73 4.15
C LEU A 321 12.57 28.44 3.78
N GLU A 322 12.61 29.12 2.62
CA GLU A 322 13.81 29.86 2.20
C GLU A 322 14.09 31.06 3.14
N LEU A 323 13.05 31.77 3.60
CA LEU A 323 13.17 32.82 4.62
C LEU A 323 13.67 32.27 5.96
N THR A 324 13.22 31.08 6.34
CA THR A 324 13.68 30.41 7.58
C THR A 324 15.15 30.04 7.47
N VAL A 325 15.59 29.48 6.35
CA VAL A 325 17.01 29.19 6.09
C VAL A 325 17.82 30.46 6.10
N LEU A 326 17.34 31.51 5.46
CA LEU A 326 18.00 32.83 5.41
C LEU A 326 18.14 33.44 6.81
N ALA A 327 17.07 33.44 7.60
CA ALA A 327 17.08 33.94 8.98
C ALA A 327 18.06 33.15 9.87
N TYR A 328 17.99 31.80 9.81
CA TYR A 328 18.94 30.92 10.52
C TYR A 328 20.39 31.24 10.16
N GLY A 329 20.68 31.36 8.86
CA GLY A 329 21.99 31.65 8.35
C GLY A 329 22.48 33.04 8.78
N THR A 330 21.64 34.09 8.62
CA THR A 330 21.98 35.46 8.96
C THR A 330 22.24 35.63 10.45
N ILE A 331 21.37 35.09 11.31
CA ILE A 331 21.52 35.16 12.77
C ILE A 331 22.80 34.44 13.21
N GLY A 332 23.02 33.23 12.74
CA GLY A 332 24.20 32.45 13.10
C GLY A 332 25.52 33.04 12.61
N LEU A 333 25.58 33.56 11.36
CA LEU A 333 26.75 34.24 10.82
C LEU A 333 27.02 35.57 11.53
N SER A 334 25.96 36.31 11.91
CA SER A 334 26.13 37.54 12.69
C SER A 334 26.69 37.24 14.09
N HIS A 335 26.20 36.16 14.74
CA HIS A 335 26.71 35.78 16.06
C HIS A 335 28.14 35.23 16.04
N LEU A 336 28.56 34.62 14.94
CA LEU A 336 29.89 34.10 14.73
C LEU A 336 30.79 35.04 13.92
N HIS A 337 30.42 36.33 13.77
CA HIS A 337 31.05 37.26 12.84
C HIS A 337 32.58 37.35 13.02
N GLU A 338 33.07 37.40 14.23
CA GLU A 338 34.51 37.46 14.56
C GLU A 338 35.29 36.17 14.25
N ARG A 339 34.59 35.08 13.97
CA ARG A 339 35.18 33.77 13.66
C ARG A 339 35.27 33.47 12.17
N PHE A 340 35.05 34.51 11.35
CA PHE A 340 35.18 34.47 9.90
C PHE A 340 36.11 35.55 9.40
N THR A 341 36.94 35.24 8.43
CA THR A 341 37.59 36.24 7.57
C THR A 341 36.64 36.55 6.41
N TRP A 342 36.19 37.81 6.37
CA TRP A 342 35.22 38.28 5.40
C TRP A 342 35.92 38.88 4.17
N ASN A 343 35.56 38.42 2.98
CA ASN A 343 36.04 39.05 1.74
C ASN A 343 35.32 40.39 1.50
N LEU A 344 35.90 41.29 0.73
CA LEU A 344 35.29 42.58 0.41
C LEU A 344 33.88 42.41 -0.16
N GLY A 345 32.90 43.08 0.49
CA GLY A 345 31.50 43.04 0.08
C GLY A 345 30.69 41.87 0.63
N ALA A 346 31.28 40.95 1.38
CA ALA A 346 30.55 39.87 2.04
C ALA A 346 29.90 40.39 3.34
N SER A 347 28.63 40.02 3.55
CA SER A 347 27.87 40.31 4.75
C SER A 347 27.19 39.01 5.27
N PRO A 348 26.82 38.93 6.56
CA PRO A 348 26.09 37.78 7.07
C PRO A 348 24.86 37.44 6.25
N LEU A 349 24.10 38.40 5.77
CA LEU A 349 22.92 38.21 4.95
C LEU A 349 23.27 37.67 3.54
N SER A 350 24.26 38.28 2.87
CA SER A 350 24.70 37.84 1.54
C SER A 350 25.26 36.42 1.58
N GLU A 351 25.99 36.09 2.65
CA GLU A 351 26.56 34.77 2.82
C GLU A 351 25.53 33.73 3.22
N ALA A 352 24.54 34.09 4.06
CA ALA A 352 23.40 33.24 4.36
C ALA A 352 22.57 32.95 3.10
N PHE A 353 22.36 33.93 2.25
CA PHE A 353 21.68 33.74 0.96
C PHE A 353 22.52 32.84 0.03
N ARG A 354 23.83 33.09 -0.08
CA ARG A 354 24.76 32.32 -0.92
C ARG A 354 24.82 30.85 -0.46
N CYS A 355 25.09 30.62 0.81
CA CYS A 355 25.33 29.28 1.36
C CYS A 355 24.01 28.51 1.70
N GLY A 356 23.04 29.20 2.23
CA GLY A 356 21.76 28.59 2.65
C GLY A 356 20.77 28.48 1.50
N VAL A 357 20.48 29.63 0.84
CA VAL A 357 19.46 29.68 -0.23
C VAL A 357 20.03 29.22 -1.57
N LEU A 358 21.20 29.65 -1.99
CA LEU A 358 21.80 29.20 -3.26
C LEU A 358 22.62 27.90 -3.13
N THR A 359 22.98 27.51 -1.89
CA THR A 359 23.84 26.35 -1.57
C THR A 359 25.18 26.36 -2.31
N LEU A 360 25.69 27.58 -2.55
CA LEU A 360 26.98 27.80 -3.18
C LEU A 360 28.13 27.75 -2.15
N THR A 361 29.39 27.73 -2.60
CA THR A 361 30.55 27.81 -1.72
C THR A 361 30.58 29.15 -0.98
N PRO A 362 30.98 29.13 0.31
CA PRO A 362 31.13 30.36 1.08
C PRO A 362 32.24 31.24 0.53
N ASN A 363 31.99 32.54 0.53
CA ASN A 363 33.03 33.55 0.33
C ASN A 363 33.74 33.91 1.65
N ALA A 364 33.04 33.73 2.78
CA ALA A 364 33.62 33.89 4.09
C ALA A 364 34.44 32.66 4.48
N VAL A 365 35.71 32.87 4.86
CA VAL A 365 36.60 31.78 5.27
C VAL A 365 36.48 31.58 6.78
N PRO A 366 36.10 30.38 7.26
CA PRO A 366 35.99 30.12 8.68
C PRO A 366 37.36 30.03 9.34
N SER A 367 37.58 30.82 10.39
CA SER A 367 38.83 30.82 11.17
C SER A 367 38.88 29.78 12.27
N THR A 368 37.70 29.13 12.56
CA THR A 368 37.56 28.11 13.59
C THR A 368 36.78 26.91 13.08
N PRO A 369 37.02 25.68 13.62
CA PRO A 369 36.23 24.51 13.27
C PRO A 369 34.73 24.71 13.50
N HIS A 370 34.35 25.49 14.52
CA HIS A 370 32.95 25.79 14.85
C HIS A 370 32.29 26.61 13.73
N ALA A 371 32.97 27.60 13.18
CA ALA A 371 32.48 28.40 12.06
C ALA A 371 32.33 27.54 10.79
N ALA A 372 33.28 26.65 10.53
CA ALA A 372 33.19 25.71 9.40
C ALA A 372 32.00 24.75 9.53
N HIS A 373 31.76 24.23 10.74
CA HIS A 373 30.59 23.35 11.00
C HIS A 373 29.26 24.10 10.82
N PHE A 374 29.19 25.36 11.24
CA PHE A 374 28.00 26.18 11.06
C PHE A 374 27.67 26.36 9.56
N LEU A 375 28.66 26.69 8.72
CA LEU A 375 28.44 26.78 7.26
C LEU A 375 27.96 25.46 6.67
N GLY A 376 28.56 24.36 7.08
CA GLY A 376 28.08 23.01 6.67
C GLY A 376 26.64 22.75 7.08
N SER A 377 26.25 23.11 8.32
CA SER A 377 24.88 22.96 8.80
C SER A 377 23.89 23.83 8.02
N LEU A 378 24.30 25.06 7.66
CA LEU A 378 23.47 25.98 6.87
C LEU A 378 23.22 25.42 5.47
N GLN A 379 24.22 24.88 4.80
CA GLN A 379 24.07 24.24 3.49
C GLN A 379 23.17 23.00 3.56
N ILE A 380 23.38 22.14 4.57
CA ILE A 380 22.54 20.95 4.79
C ILE A 380 21.08 21.35 5.01
N THR A 381 20.82 22.39 5.82
CA THR A 381 19.48 22.90 6.07
C THR A 381 18.79 23.37 4.77
N GLY A 382 19.53 24.08 3.92
CA GLY A 382 19.05 24.50 2.60
C GLY A 382 18.69 23.30 1.70
N TRP A 383 19.50 22.25 1.68
CA TRP A 383 19.19 21.02 0.93
C TRP A 383 17.99 20.28 1.48
N ILE A 384 17.85 20.20 2.82
CA ILE A 384 16.67 19.57 3.45
C ILE A 384 15.38 20.32 3.11
N ALA A 385 15.40 21.66 3.13
CA ALA A 385 14.26 22.48 2.76
C ALA A 385 13.79 22.19 1.32
N ARG A 386 14.72 22.11 0.36
CA ARG A 386 14.41 21.79 -1.05
C ARG A 386 13.93 20.37 -1.23
N LEU A 387 14.52 19.41 -0.53
CA LEU A 387 14.08 18.03 -0.56
C LEU A 387 12.65 17.91 -0.02
N TYR A 388 12.32 18.63 1.05
CA TYR A 388 10.97 18.66 1.60
C TYR A 388 9.95 19.24 0.60
N LEU A 389 10.31 20.35 -0.06
CA LEU A 389 9.48 20.93 -1.13
C LEU A 389 9.26 19.96 -2.30
N LEU A 390 10.33 19.26 -2.70
CA LEU A 390 10.24 18.24 -3.74
C LEU A 390 9.31 17.10 -3.34
N ILE A 391 9.36 16.65 -2.10
CA ILE A 391 8.46 15.62 -1.56
C ILE A 391 7.01 16.10 -1.60
N LEU A 392 6.74 17.35 -1.22
CA LEU A 392 5.39 17.94 -1.28
C LEU A 392 4.87 18.02 -2.72
N LEU A 393 5.69 18.48 -3.67
CA LEU A 393 5.34 18.58 -5.08
C LEU A 393 5.06 17.22 -5.73
N LEU A 394 5.82 16.20 -5.34
CA LEU A 394 5.68 14.84 -5.87
C LEU A 394 4.62 14.01 -5.15
N ARG A 395 4.02 14.52 -4.07
CA ARG A 395 3.00 13.77 -3.31
C ARG A 395 1.81 13.42 -4.20
N PRO A 396 1.31 12.17 -4.15
CA PRO A 396 0.19 11.75 -4.98
C PRO A 396 -1.09 12.49 -4.58
N VAL A 397 -1.84 12.93 -5.57
CA VAL A 397 -3.23 13.33 -5.38
C VAL A 397 -4.02 12.12 -4.95
N ILE A 398 -4.61 12.19 -3.79
CA ILE A 398 -5.88 11.51 -3.55
C ILE A 398 -6.91 12.59 -3.89
N LEU A 399 -7.32 12.68 -5.13
CA LEU A 399 -8.52 13.43 -5.47
C LEU A 399 -9.67 12.68 -4.77
N ARG A 400 -10.00 13.11 -3.56
CA ARG A 400 -11.38 12.96 -3.09
C ARG A 400 -12.19 13.68 -4.16
N SER A 401 -12.91 12.91 -4.96
CA SER A 401 -13.72 13.50 -6.01
C SER A 401 -14.66 14.51 -5.33
N ARG A 402 -14.72 15.72 -5.84
CA ARG A 402 -15.82 16.66 -5.54
C ARG A 402 -17.19 16.09 -5.95
N LEU A 403 -17.20 14.89 -6.48
CA LEU A 403 -18.32 14.08 -6.96
C LEU A 403 -18.52 12.83 -6.09
N GLU A 404 -18.28 12.91 -4.76
CA GLU A 404 -18.85 11.88 -3.89
C GLU A 404 -20.36 11.95 -4.08
N ALA A 405 -20.92 10.84 -4.58
CA ALA A 405 -22.34 10.74 -4.87
C ALA A 405 -23.14 10.97 -3.59
N SER A 406 -24.16 11.83 -3.64
CA SER A 406 -25.06 11.96 -2.51
C SER A 406 -25.82 10.63 -2.29
N PRO A 407 -26.21 10.31 -1.05
CA PRO A 407 -26.97 9.09 -0.76
C PRO A 407 -28.23 8.96 -1.63
N GLU A 408 -28.89 10.07 -1.94
CA GLU A 408 -30.09 10.11 -2.77
C GLU A 408 -29.79 9.76 -4.24
N ALA A 409 -28.64 10.21 -4.74
CA ALA A 409 -28.22 9.88 -6.11
C ALA A 409 -27.85 8.39 -6.22
N ILE A 410 -27.16 7.85 -5.21
CA ILE A 410 -26.84 6.42 -5.12
C ILE A 410 -28.12 5.59 -5.12
N ASP A 411 -29.07 5.88 -4.24
CA ASP A 411 -30.34 5.14 -4.14
C ASP A 411 -31.16 5.21 -5.43
N ARG A 412 -31.25 6.38 -6.04
CA ARG A 412 -31.95 6.56 -7.32
C ARG A 412 -31.37 5.69 -8.43
N ILE A 413 -30.03 5.75 -8.64
CA ILE A 413 -29.35 4.98 -9.68
C ILE A 413 -29.45 3.48 -9.36
N PHE A 414 -29.28 3.10 -8.12
CA PHE A 414 -29.39 1.72 -7.69
C PHE A 414 -30.79 1.14 -7.98
N ARG A 415 -31.86 1.83 -7.59
CA ARG A 415 -33.23 1.38 -7.88
C ARG A 415 -33.48 1.21 -9.38
N THR A 416 -32.91 2.06 -10.21
CA THR A 416 -33.15 2.02 -11.65
C THR A 416 -32.28 1.02 -12.39
N HIS A 417 -30.99 0.89 -11.99
CA HIS A 417 -29.97 0.20 -12.79
C HIS A 417 -29.30 -1.00 -12.10
N SER A 418 -29.77 -1.47 -10.94
CA SER A 418 -29.22 -2.62 -10.23
C SER A 418 -29.59 -3.97 -10.88
N GLN A 419 -29.12 -4.23 -12.08
CA GLN A 419 -29.49 -5.45 -12.82
C GLN A 419 -28.70 -6.70 -12.41
N LYS A 420 -27.53 -6.55 -11.82
CA LYS A 420 -26.64 -7.65 -11.40
C LYS A 420 -26.53 -7.70 -9.88
N SER A 421 -26.27 -8.87 -9.33
CA SER A 421 -26.19 -9.11 -7.88
C SER A 421 -25.16 -8.24 -7.17
N LEU A 422 -23.98 -8.02 -7.81
CA LEU A 422 -22.92 -7.18 -7.28
C LEU A 422 -23.32 -5.71 -7.13
N SER A 423 -24.37 -5.25 -7.80
CA SER A 423 -24.89 -3.90 -7.61
C SER A 423 -25.20 -3.60 -6.14
N ALA A 424 -25.70 -4.61 -5.39
CA ALA A 424 -26.02 -4.47 -3.98
C ALA A 424 -24.76 -4.26 -3.09
N PHE A 425 -23.63 -4.84 -3.50
CA PHE A 425 -22.36 -4.60 -2.82
C PHE A 425 -21.68 -3.30 -3.27
N ALA A 426 -21.87 -2.89 -4.53
CA ALA A 426 -21.24 -1.69 -5.10
C ALA A 426 -21.65 -0.41 -4.38
N ILE A 427 -22.82 -0.35 -3.75
CA ILE A 427 -23.35 0.83 -3.04
C ILE A 427 -22.99 0.88 -1.55
N GLN A 428 -22.32 -0.14 -1.00
CA GLN A 428 -21.97 -0.19 0.43
C GLN A 428 -20.92 0.88 0.79
N SER A 429 -20.95 1.31 2.05
CA SER A 429 -20.15 2.44 2.59
C SER A 429 -18.64 2.20 2.65
N ASP A 430 -18.16 0.96 2.48
CA ASP A 430 -16.74 0.61 2.42
C ASP A 430 -16.08 0.98 1.08
N LYS A 431 -16.82 1.57 0.15
CA LYS A 431 -16.40 1.98 -1.20
C LYS A 431 -16.55 3.48 -1.43
N HIS A 432 -15.79 3.98 -2.38
CA HIS A 432 -16.00 5.30 -2.95
C HIS A 432 -17.02 5.21 -4.08
N HIS A 433 -17.89 6.19 -4.18
CA HIS A 433 -18.96 6.24 -5.18
C HIS A 433 -18.70 7.35 -6.19
N LEU A 434 -18.51 6.97 -7.45
CA LEU A 434 -18.26 7.90 -8.55
C LEU A 434 -19.48 7.99 -9.46
N LEU A 435 -20.03 9.20 -9.60
CA LEU A 435 -21.08 9.50 -10.57
C LEU A 435 -20.46 9.72 -11.94
N LEU A 436 -21.07 9.14 -12.97
CA LEU A 436 -20.62 9.13 -14.35
C LEU A 436 -21.77 9.50 -15.28
N VAL A 437 -21.45 9.83 -16.54
CA VAL A 437 -22.44 10.12 -17.60
C VAL A 437 -23.49 11.13 -17.12
N HIS A 438 -22.99 12.31 -16.67
CA HIS A 438 -23.86 13.39 -16.16
C HIS A 438 -24.81 12.93 -15.03
N ASN A 439 -24.30 12.15 -14.06
CA ASN A 439 -25.05 11.60 -12.91
C ASN A 439 -26.15 10.58 -13.27
N ARG A 440 -26.03 9.89 -14.43
CA ARG A 440 -26.93 8.81 -14.85
C ARG A 440 -26.37 7.42 -14.58
N ALA A 441 -25.06 7.33 -14.29
CA ALA A 441 -24.40 6.08 -13.98
C ALA A 441 -23.57 6.18 -12.69
N LEU A 442 -23.31 5.05 -12.05
CA LEU A 442 -22.59 4.95 -10.78
C LEU A 442 -21.55 3.82 -10.82
N VAL A 443 -20.38 4.06 -10.26
CA VAL A 443 -19.37 3.02 -9.96
C VAL A 443 -19.01 3.07 -8.49
N GLY A 444 -19.19 1.95 -7.79
CA GLY A 444 -18.58 1.71 -6.48
C GLY A 444 -17.15 1.17 -6.66
N TYR A 445 -16.14 1.82 -6.09
CA TYR A 445 -14.76 1.41 -6.28
C TYR A 445 -13.93 1.56 -5.00
N ALA A 446 -12.83 0.82 -4.93
CA ALA A 446 -11.81 0.98 -3.89
C ALA A 446 -10.42 1.13 -4.53
N THR A 447 -9.50 1.78 -3.82
CA THR A 447 -8.13 1.97 -4.30
C THR A 447 -7.12 1.34 -3.38
N ARG A 448 -6.14 0.63 -3.94
CA ARG A 448 -5.00 0.13 -3.20
C ARG A 448 -3.73 0.27 -4.03
N GLY A 449 -2.73 0.99 -3.49
CA GLY A 449 -1.52 1.29 -4.26
C GLY A 449 -1.82 2.15 -5.50
N ALA A 450 -1.47 1.64 -6.67
CA ALA A 450 -1.72 2.28 -7.96
C ALA A 450 -2.92 1.67 -8.72
N ILE A 451 -3.76 0.87 -8.07
CA ILE A 451 -4.89 0.18 -8.69
C ILE A 451 -6.20 0.77 -8.17
N ALA A 452 -7.15 1.00 -9.06
CA ALA A 452 -8.56 1.28 -8.77
C ALA A 452 -9.39 0.07 -9.20
N LEU A 453 -10.06 -0.56 -8.22
CA LEU A 453 -10.90 -1.73 -8.44
C LEU A 453 -12.36 -1.32 -8.34
N SER A 454 -13.16 -1.49 -9.40
CA SER A 454 -14.60 -1.39 -9.27
C SER A 454 -15.19 -2.65 -8.66
N CYS A 455 -16.27 -2.52 -7.91
CA CYS A 455 -17.07 -3.61 -7.39
C CYS A 455 -18.14 -3.98 -8.42
N GLY A 456 -17.83 -4.92 -9.28
CA GLY A 456 -18.69 -5.27 -10.42
C GLY A 456 -18.71 -4.24 -11.54
N ASP A 457 -19.69 -4.39 -12.40
CA ASP A 457 -19.93 -3.50 -13.54
C ASP A 457 -20.49 -2.15 -13.09
N PRO A 458 -20.29 -1.05 -13.87
CA PRO A 458 -20.99 0.21 -13.65
C PRO A 458 -22.52 0.03 -13.65
N LEU A 459 -23.20 0.65 -12.69
CA LEU A 459 -24.66 0.74 -12.66
C LEU A 459 -25.08 1.82 -13.66
N ALA A 460 -25.57 1.40 -14.82
CA ALA A 460 -25.93 2.29 -15.91
C ALA A 460 -27.05 1.67 -16.78
N ALA A 461 -27.74 2.52 -17.53
CA ALA A 461 -28.58 2.07 -18.64
C ALA A 461 -27.72 1.39 -19.71
N GLU A 462 -28.30 0.54 -20.55
CA GLU A 462 -27.56 -0.19 -21.59
C GLU A 462 -26.84 0.76 -22.56
N GLU A 463 -27.52 1.83 -22.97
CA GLU A 463 -26.98 2.88 -23.84
C GLU A 463 -25.84 3.68 -23.22
N ASP A 464 -25.84 3.87 -21.90
CA ASP A 464 -24.84 4.63 -21.15
C ASP A 464 -23.67 3.76 -20.67
N PHE A 465 -23.76 2.44 -20.73
CA PHE A 465 -22.79 1.51 -20.15
C PHE A 465 -21.37 1.73 -20.69
N LEU A 466 -21.22 1.78 -22.01
CA LEU A 466 -19.90 1.95 -22.64
C LEU A 466 -19.28 3.33 -22.31
N ALA A 467 -20.12 4.36 -22.22
CA ALA A 467 -19.70 5.70 -21.83
C ALA A 467 -19.27 5.73 -20.37
N ALA A 468 -20.02 5.08 -19.49
CA ALA A 468 -19.67 4.96 -18.06
C ALA A 468 -18.34 4.23 -17.83
N VAL A 469 -18.11 3.12 -18.53
CA VAL A 469 -16.82 2.43 -18.47
C VAL A 469 -15.70 3.33 -18.95
N ARG A 470 -15.86 4.04 -20.10
CA ARG A 470 -14.84 4.95 -20.63
C ARG A 470 -14.51 6.08 -19.66
N GLU A 471 -15.52 6.70 -19.04
CA GLU A 471 -15.32 7.75 -18.04
C GLU A 471 -14.62 7.22 -16.78
N TYR A 472 -14.96 6.00 -16.30
CA TYR A 472 -14.27 5.37 -15.18
C TYR A 472 -12.80 5.09 -15.50
N LEU A 473 -12.51 4.59 -16.71
CA LEU A 473 -11.13 4.37 -17.16
C LEU A 473 -10.34 5.69 -17.20
N GLU A 474 -10.95 6.74 -17.71
CA GLU A 474 -10.32 8.07 -17.80
C GLU A 474 -10.12 8.69 -16.42
N PHE A 475 -11.13 8.64 -15.55
CA PHE A 475 -11.03 9.08 -14.16
C PHE A 475 -9.88 8.38 -13.42
N SER A 476 -9.80 7.06 -13.50
CA SER A 476 -8.74 6.29 -12.87
C SER A 476 -7.37 6.68 -13.41
N ARG A 477 -7.25 6.81 -14.74
CA ARG A 477 -5.99 7.20 -15.38
C ARG A 477 -5.57 8.61 -14.99
N ARG A 478 -6.49 9.58 -14.93
CA ARG A 478 -6.20 10.97 -14.48
C ARG A 478 -5.68 11.01 -13.04
N ASN A 479 -6.13 10.07 -12.20
CA ASN A 479 -5.66 9.91 -10.82
C ASN A 479 -4.37 9.07 -10.69
N GLY A 480 -3.80 8.61 -11.80
CA GLY A 480 -2.59 7.77 -11.82
C GLY A 480 -2.85 6.35 -11.32
N TRP A 481 -4.09 5.88 -11.41
CA TRP A 481 -4.47 4.51 -11.09
C TRP A 481 -4.64 3.67 -12.36
N THR A 482 -4.30 2.40 -12.26
CA THR A 482 -4.68 1.40 -13.26
C THR A 482 -6.12 0.96 -12.95
N PRO A 483 -7.08 1.21 -13.86
CA PRO A 483 -8.46 0.79 -13.66
C PRO A 483 -8.62 -0.71 -13.85
N CYS A 484 -9.38 -1.35 -12.97
CA CYS A 484 -9.77 -2.75 -13.08
C CYS A 484 -11.23 -2.90 -12.69
N ILE A 485 -11.93 -3.84 -13.35
CA ILE A 485 -13.28 -4.24 -12.97
C ILE A 485 -13.19 -5.63 -12.33
N TYR A 486 -13.61 -5.75 -11.08
CA TYR A 486 -13.60 -6.99 -10.35
C TYR A 486 -14.97 -7.66 -10.43
N GLU A 487 -15.00 -8.90 -10.86
CA GLU A 487 -16.22 -9.69 -11.07
C GLU A 487 -17.18 -9.11 -12.14
N GLY A 488 -16.62 -8.54 -13.21
CA GLY A 488 -17.40 -8.13 -14.37
C GLY A 488 -18.21 -9.28 -14.99
N ALA A 489 -19.41 -9.00 -15.46
CA ALA A 489 -20.33 -10.00 -16.00
C ALA A 489 -19.90 -10.48 -17.39
N GLU A 490 -20.21 -11.74 -17.71
CA GLU A 490 -19.84 -12.39 -18.97
C GLU A 490 -20.47 -11.69 -20.19
N ASP A 491 -21.71 -11.25 -20.08
CA ASP A 491 -22.44 -10.51 -21.13
C ASP A 491 -21.86 -9.12 -21.45
N ARG A 492 -21.00 -8.58 -20.58
CA ARG A 492 -20.33 -7.28 -20.74
C ARG A 492 -18.94 -7.36 -21.37
N LEU A 493 -18.39 -8.55 -21.57
CA LEU A 493 -17.02 -8.74 -22.06
C LEU A 493 -16.76 -8.11 -23.41
N THR A 494 -17.72 -8.18 -24.35
CA THR A 494 -17.60 -7.55 -25.67
C THR A 494 -17.38 -6.03 -25.57
N ALA A 495 -18.11 -5.36 -24.67
CA ALA A 495 -17.95 -3.93 -24.42
C ALA A 495 -16.58 -3.61 -23.82
N TYR A 496 -16.09 -4.41 -22.87
CA TYR A 496 -14.76 -4.24 -22.29
C TYR A 496 -13.64 -4.47 -23.32
N HIS A 497 -13.75 -5.51 -24.13
CA HIS A 497 -12.78 -5.82 -25.17
C HIS A 497 -12.73 -4.71 -26.26
N SER A 498 -13.86 -4.10 -26.61
CA SER A 498 -13.91 -2.98 -27.55
C SER A 498 -13.14 -1.75 -27.06
N LEU A 499 -12.98 -1.58 -25.73
CA LEU A 499 -12.16 -0.56 -25.10
C LEU A 499 -10.68 -0.98 -24.90
N GLY A 500 -10.29 -2.13 -25.43
CA GLY A 500 -8.93 -2.65 -25.37
C GLY A 500 -8.55 -3.27 -24.02
N LEU A 501 -9.54 -3.59 -23.16
CA LEU A 501 -9.32 -4.30 -21.92
C LEU A 501 -9.23 -5.81 -22.17
N ARG A 502 -8.54 -6.52 -21.27
CA ARG A 502 -8.45 -7.98 -21.24
C ARG A 502 -9.30 -8.51 -20.11
N SER A 503 -9.71 -9.76 -20.17
CA SER A 503 -10.51 -10.43 -19.15
C SER A 503 -9.91 -11.77 -18.76
N LEU A 504 -9.98 -12.11 -17.46
CA LEU A 504 -9.62 -13.39 -16.89
C LEU A 504 -10.80 -13.92 -16.08
N LYS A 505 -11.29 -15.12 -16.36
CA LYS A 505 -12.34 -15.74 -15.57
C LYS A 505 -11.81 -16.07 -14.16
N ILE A 506 -12.51 -15.58 -13.13
CA ILE A 506 -12.07 -15.72 -11.72
C ILE A 506 -13.08 -16.47 -10.86
N ALA A 507 -14.35 -16.52 -11.26
CA ALA A 507 -15.42 -17.14 -10.48
C ALA A 507 -16.61 -17.52 -11.36
N GLU A 508 -17.52 -18.27 -10.80
CA GLU A 508 -18.90 -18.47 -11.32
C GLU A 508 -19.91 -18.08 -10.24
N GLU A 509 -20.95 -17.39 -10.64
CA GLU A 509 -22.06 -17.04 -9.80
C GLU A 509 -23.18 -18.06 -9.90
N ALA A 510 -23.74 -18.45 -8.75
CA ALA A 510 -24.82 -19.43 -8.67
C ALA A 510 -26.18 -18.70 -8.61
N ILE A 511 -26.94 -18.72 -9.68
CA ILE A 511 -28.22 -18.02 -9.81
C ILE A 511 -29.38 -19.05 -9.82
N LEU A 512 -30.39 -18.76 -9.03
CA LEU A 512 -31.62 -19.55 -8.92
C LEU A 512 -32.81 -18.75 -9.43
N ASP A 513 -33.59 -19.36 -10.32
CA ASP A 513 -34.91 -18.89 -10.66
C ASP A 513 -35.88 -19.38 -9.56
N LEU A 514 -36.40 -18.44 -8.77
CA LEU A 514 -37.30 -18.77 -7.68
C LEU A 514 -38.71 -19.10 -8.15
N GLN A 515 -39.14 -18.64 -9.33
CA GLN A 515 -40.47 -18.98 -9.86
C GLN A 515 -40.65 -20.50 -10.04
N THR A 516 -39.54 -21.17 -10.39
CA THR A 516 -39.53 -22.65 -10.60
C THR A 516 -38.86 -23.42 -9.47
N PHE A 517 -38.34 -22.72 -8.44
CA PHE A 517 -37.63 -23.36 -7.35
C PHE A 517 -38.56 -24.19 -6.45
N ASN A 518 -38.22 -25.44 -6.25
CA ASN A 518 -38.86 -26.34 -5.28
C ASN A 518 -37.87 -27.42 -4.86
N LEU A 519 -38.20 -28.17 -3.83
CA LEU A 519 -37.34 -29.26 -3.35
C LEU A 519 -37.66 -30.62 -4.01
N ALA A 520 -38.60 -30.68 -4.98
CA ALA A 520 -38.96 -31.89 -5.69
C ALA A 520 -37.93 -32.28 -6.78
N GLY A 521 -38.06 -33.48 -7.31
CA GLY A 521 -37.22 -33.97 -8.41
C GLY A 521 -35.87 -34.57 -8.00
N GLY A 522 -35.20 -35.21 -8.97
CA GLY A 522 -33.95 -35.94 -8.76
C GLY A 522 -32.74 -35.04 -8.51
N LYS A 523 -32.68 -33.89 -9.19
CA LYS A 523 -31.54 -32.96 -9.10
C LYS A 523 -31.32 -32.42 -7.67
N ARG A 524 -32.37 -32.33 -6.84
CA ARG A 524 -32.34 -31.84 -5.45
C ARG A 524 -32.59 -32.89 -4.41
N ALA A 525 -32.53 -34.19 -4.78
CA ALA A 525 -32.83 -35.31 -3.87
C ALA A 525 -31.95 -35.29 -2.61
N ASN A 526 -30.65 -35.04 -2.75
CA ASN A 526 -29.71 -34.95 -1.63
C ASN A 526 -30.02 -33.77 -0.72
N LEU A 527 -30.35 -32.60 -1.30
CA LEU A 527 -30.78 -31.43 -0.54
C LEU A 527 -32.04 -31.71 0.27
N ARG A 528 -33.06 -32.25 -0.38
CA ARG A 528 -34.33 -32.64 0.26
C ARG A 528 -34.15 -33.65 1.39
N ALA A 529 -33.31 -34.67 1.16
CA ALA A 529 -33.03 -35.68 2.19
C ALA A 529 -32.35 -35.02 3.42
N MET A 530 -31.40 -34.12 3.21
CA MET A 530 -30.74 -33.39 4.27
C MET A 530 -31.69 -32.45 5.01
N VAL A 531 -32.51 -31.69 4.29
CA VAL A 531 -33.54 -30.81 4.86
C VAL A 531 -34.49 -31.63 5.75
N ASN A 532 -35.06 -32.74 5.25
CA ASN A 532 -35.98 -33.59 5.99
C ASN A 532 -35.31 -34.20 7.25
N LYS A 533 -34.04 -34.58 7.16
CA LYS A 533 -33.28 -35.11 8.29
C LYS A 533 -33.15 -34.09 9.42
N VAL A 534 -32.75 -32.85 9.09
CA VAL A 534 -32.49 -31.80 10.07
C VAL A 534 -33.77 -31.26 10.69
N LEU A 535 -34.89 -31.16 9.91
CA LEU A 535 -36.19 -30.77 10.43
C LEU A 535 -36.72 -31.77 11.49
N LYS A 536 -36.40 -33.07 11.35
CA LYS A 536 -36.74 -34.08 12.38
C LYS A 536 -36.00 -33.87 13.71
N CYS A 537 -34.89 -33.11 13.71
CA CYS A 537 -34.19 -32.71 14.94
C CYS A 537 -34.86 -31.50 15.64
N GLY A 538 -36.05 -31.07 15.22
CA GLY A 538 -36.74 -29.92 15.81
C GLY A 538 -36.26 -28.54 15.29
N MET A 539 -35.49 -28.51 14.20
CA MET A 539 -35.05 -27.24 13.61
C MET A 539 -36.20 -26.56 12.84
N SER A 540 -36.32 -25.27 13.02
CA SER A 540 -37.26 -24.41 12.29
C SER A 540 -36.52 -23.24 11.66
N VAL A 541 -37.08 -22.65 10.60
CA VAL A 541 -36.52 -21.45 9.95
C VAL A 541 -37.53 -20.32 10.03
N ARG A 542 -37.14 -19.22 10.64
CA ARG A 542 -37.95 -18.03 10.86
C ARG A 542 -37.33 -16.81 10.17
N ALA A 543 -38.15 -15.98 9.51
CA ALA A 543 -37.77 -14.67 9.08
C ALA A 543 -37.61 -13.73 10.30
N TYR A 544 -36.61 -12.87 10.28
CA TYR A 544 -36.35 -11.87 11.30
C TYR A 544 -36.22 -10.50 10.66
N ASP A 545 -37.16 -9.62 10.96
CA ASP A 545 -37.08 -8.21 10.54
C ASP A 545 -36.77 -7.32 11.74
N ARG A 546 -35.51 -6.96 11.88
CA ARG A 546 -35.02 -6.13 12.99
C ARG A 546 -35.63 -4.71 13.00
N LYS A 547 -36.08 -4.22 11.84
CA LYS A 547 -36.69 -2.88 11.72
C LYS A 547 -38.12 -2.85 12.27
N ILE A 548 -38.87 -3.96 12.05
CA ILE A 548 -40.28 -4.07 12.45
C ILE A 548 -40.40 -4.60 13.88
N ALA A 549 -39.64 -5.62 14.23
CA ALA A 549 -39.71 -6.32 15.53
C ALA A 549 -38.29 -6.58 16.07
N PRO A 550 -37.59 -5.53 16.59
CA PRO A 550 -36.28 -5.70 17.21
C PRO A 550 -36.40 -6.61 18.46
N ASP A 551 -35.53 -7.60 18.55
CA ASP A 551 -35.44 -8.53 19.66
C ASP A 551 -33.99 -8.57 20.18
N PRO A 552 -33.69 -7.89 21.33
CA PRO A 552 -32.33 -7.82 21.88
C PRO A 552 -31.72 -9.21 22.16
N ALA A 553 -32.53 -10.20 22.54
CA ALA A 553 -32.04 -11.54 22.84
C ALA A 553 -31.61 -12.28 21.56
N LEU A 554 -32.29 -12.02 20.44
CA LEU A 554 -31.86 -12.55 19.14
C LEU A 554 -30.64 -11.78 18.63
N ASP A 555 -30.59 -10.47 18.77
CA ASP A 555 -29.44 -9.63 18.37
C ASP A 555 -28.15 -10.10 19.05
N GLU A 556 -28.20 -10.36 20.36
CA GLU A 556 -27.06 -10.89 21.14
C GLU A 556 -26.60 -12.27 20.61
N GLN A 557 -27.55 -13.16 20.27
CA GLN A 557 -27.21 -14.45 19.69
C GLN A 557 -26.58 -14.33 18.30
N LEU A 558 -27.06 -13.39 17.45
CA LEU A 558 -26.45 -13.14 16.13
C LEU A 558 -25.02 -12.61 16.25
N GLU A 559 -24.77 -11.70 17.20
CA GLU A 559 -23.42 -11.22 17.49
C GLU A 559 -22.51 -12.35 17.96
N ALA A 560 -22.99 -13.20 18.89
CA ALA A 560 -22.23 -14.33 19.39
C ALA A 560 -21.87 -15.32 18.28
N ILE A 561 -22.83 -15.69 17.40
CA ILE A 561 -22.58 -16.56 16.25
C ILE A 561 -21.55 -15.91 15.29
N SER A 562 -21.68 -14.61 15.09
CA SER A 562 -20.76 -13.86 14.23
C SER A 562 -19.33 -13.87 14.78
N GLN A 563 -19.17 -13.64 16.08
CA GLN A 563 -17.86 -13.67 16.75
C GLN A 563 -17.24 -15.07 16.75
N GLU A 564 -18.07 -16.11 17.02
CA GLU A 564 -17.65 -17.52 16.98
C GLU A 564 -17.15 -17.89 15.57
N TRP A 565 -17.91 -17.54 14.55
CA TRP A 565 -17.54 -17.77 13.15
C TRP A 565 -16.24 -17.04 12.75
N LEU A 566 -16.07 -15.78 13.20
CA LEU A 566 -14.86 -14.99 12.93
C LEU A 566 -13.62 -15.55 13.63
N ALA A 567 -13.78 -16.12 14.84
CA ALA A 567 -12.66 -16.72 15.58
C ALA A 567 -12.04 -17.90 14.82
N GLU A 568 -12.80 -18.60 13.98
CA GLU A 568 -12.31 -19.68 13.13
C GLU A 568 -11.55 -19.18 11.87
N LYS A 569 -11.70 -17.89 11.51
CA LYS A 569 -11.12 -17.34 10.28
C LYS A 569 -9.77 -16.67 10.51
N SER A 570 -8.73 -17.19 9.89
CA SER A 570 -7.36 -16.69 10.05
C SER A 570 -7.12 -15.29 9.47
N LEU A 571 -7.90 -14.84 8.50
CA LEU A 571 -7.77 -13.55 7.82
C LEU A 571 -8.75 -12.47 8.32
N GLY A 572 -9.58 -12.81 9.34
CA GLY A 572 -10.63 -11.93 9.81
C GLY A 572 -11.82 -11.83 8.84
N GLU A 573 -12.64 -10.82 9.03
CA GLU A 573 -13.80 -10.56 8.19
C GLU A 573 -13.36 -9.91 6.86
N MET A 574 -13.83 -10.48 5.76
CA MET A 574 -13.58 -9.94 4.42
C MET A 574 -14.64 -8.87 4.09
N GLY A 575 -14.27 -7.94 3.23
CA GLY A 575 -15.15 -6.90 2.71
C GLY A 575 -15.15 -6.84 1.19
N PHE A 576 -15.52 -5.72 0.63
CA PHE A 576 -15.56 -5.37 -0.78
C PHE A 576 -16.71 -6.05 -1.54
N THR A 577 -16.65 -7.33 -1.86
CA THR A 577 -17.74 -8.11 -2.48
C THR A 577 -18.39 -9.09 -1.51
N LEU A 578 -18.10 -8.93 -0.22
CA LEU A 578 -18.67 -9.69 0.88
C LEU A 578 -19.14 -8.72 1.96
N GLY A 579 -20.30 -8.96 2.53
CA GLY A 579 -20.84 -8.15 3.62
C GLY A 579 -20.08 -8.33 4.92
N ARG A 580 -20.02 -7.24 5.69
CA ARG A 580 -19.55 -7.24 7.07
C ARG A 580 -20.74 -7.28 8.00
N PHE A 581 -20.64 -8.09 9.04
CA PHE A 581 -21.70 -8.17 10.02
C PHE A 581 -21.75 -6.89 10.86
N SER A 582 -22.92 -6.27 10.88
CA SER A 582 -23.32 -5.30 11.89
C SER A 582 -24.83 -5.38 12.07
N LEU A 583 -25.31 -5.19 13.28
CA LEU A 583 -26.74 -5.18 13.54
C LEU A 583 -27.47 -4.08 12.77
N GLU A 584 -26.82 -2.93 12.56
CA GLU A 584 -27.36 -1.86 11.73
C GLU A 584 -27.49 -2.27 10.26
N GLY A 585 -26.51 -3.02 9.74
CA GLY A 585 -26.52 -3.53 8.37
C GLY A 585 -27.61 -4.57 8.09
N LEU A 586 -28.16 -5.19 9.13
CA LEU A 586 -29.27 -6.13 9.01
C LEU A 586 -30.65 -5.45 8.97
N GLN A 587 -30.73 -4.15 9.15
CA GLN A 587 -32.03 -3.43 9.15
C GLN A 587 -32.59 -3.29 7.73
N GLY A 588 -33.84 -3.69 7.54
CA GLY A 588 -34.59 -3.51 6.29
C GLY A 588 -34.14 -4.42 5.15
N ILE A 589 -33.38 -5.48 5.43
CA ILE A 589 -33.06 -6.55 4.50
C ILE A 589 -33.63 -7.88 5.00
N PRO A 590 -33.96 -8.85 4.13
CA PRO A 590 -34.41 -10.18 4.54
C PRO A 590 -33.32 -10.93 5.33
N VAL A 591 -33.61 -11.28 6.56
CA VAL A 591 -32.77 -12.10 7.44
C VAL A 591 -33.57 -13.37 7.83
N PHE A 592 -32.90 -14.52 7.83
CA PHE A 592 -33.51 -15.78 8.23
C PHE A 592 -32.65 -16.45 9.30
N LEU A 593 -33.33 -17.02 10.30
CA LEU A 593 -32.74 -17.70 11.44
C LEU A 593 -33.11 -19.17 11.42
N ALA A 594 -32.14 -20.08 11.51
CA ALA A 594 -32.34 -21.48 11.82
C ALA A 594 -32.29 -21.64 13.33
N MET A 595 -33.37 -22.18 13.91
CA MET A 595 -33.56 -22.23 15.35
C MET A 595 -33.93 -23.66 15.83
N ILE A 596 -33.40 -24.03 17.01
CA ILE A 596 -33.84 -25.16 17.78
C ILE A 596 -34.39 -24.62 19.11
N GLY A 597 -35.72 -24.71 19.31
CA GLY A 597 -36.36 -23.98 20.41
C GLY A 597 -36.15 -22.48 20.30
N ASN A 598 -35.58 -21.85 21.33
CA ASN A 598 -35.27 -20.42 21.36
C ASN A 598 -33.82 -20.10 20.97
N ASN A 599 -33.00 -21.11 20.64
CA ASN A 599 -31.63 -20.93 20.29
C ASN A 599 -31.44 -20.79 18.78
N VAL A 600 -30.71 -19.74 18.38
CA VAL A 600 -30.29 -19.54 17.00
C VAL A 600 -29.06 -20.40 16.73
N GLU A 601 -29.15 -21.31 15.77
CA GLU A 601 -28.07 -22.19 15.33
C GLU A 601 -27.28 -21.61 14.14
N ALA A 602 -27.99 -20.87 13.28
CA ALA A 602 -27.40 -20.22 12.12
C ALA A 602 -28.29 -19.07 11.63
N PHE A 603 -27.70 -18.14 10.88
CA PHE A 603 -28.45 -17.11 10.19
C PHE A 603 -27.88 -16.83 8.79
N CYS A 604 -28.74 -16.29 7.92
CA CYS A 604 -28.33 -15.73 6.64
C CYS A 604 -29.07 -14.42 6.36
N SER A 605 -28.41 -13.51 5.61
CA SER A 605 -28.97 -12.25 5.13
C SER A 605 -28.95 -12.19 3.61
N TRP A 606 -29.91 -11.45 3.04
CA TRP A 606 -30.09 -11.31 1.62
C TRP A 606 -30.19 -9.83 1.25
N LEU A 607 -29.34 -9.38 0.33
CA LEU A 607 -29.38 -7.99 -0.18
C LEU A 607 -30.30 -7.93 -1.40
N PRO A 608 -31.27 -7.01 -1.43
CA PRO A 608 -32.16 -6.84 -2.58
C PRO A 608 -31.43 -6.12 -3.73
N TYR A 609 -31.75 -6.49 -4.98
CA TYR A 609 -31.40 -5.80 -6.21
C TYR A 609 -32.52 -5.91 -7.25
N GLN A 610 -32.38 -5.39 -8.45
CA GLN A 610 -33.45 -5.32 -9.47
C GLN A 610 -34.77 -4.72 -8.91
N SER A 611 -34.65 -3.60 -8.23
CA SER A 611 -35.79 -2.94 -7.56
C SER A 611 -36.55 -3.86 -6.60
N GLY A 612 -35.85 -4.75 -5.92
CA GLY A 612 -36.40 -5.69 -4.96
C GLY A 612 -36.99 -6.98 -5.55
N ARG A 613 -36.95 -7.19 -6.87
CA ARG A 613 -37.40 -8.43 -7.52
C ARG A 613 -36.39 -9.56 -7.43
N ALA A 614 -35.18 -9.28 -7.07
CA ALA A 614 -34.11 -10.26 -6.89
C ALA A 614 -33.32 -9.99 -5.60
N VAL A 615 -32.68 -11.06 -5.09
CA VAL A 615 -31.86 -11.00 -3.88
C VAL A 615 -30.53 -11.71 -4.10
N VAL A 616 -29.49 -11.27 -3.38
CA VAL A 616 -28.20 -11.95 -3.32
C VAL A 616 -27.86 -12.30 -1.88
N LEU A 617 -27.36 -13.52 -1.67
CA LEU A 617 -26.89 -14.00 -0.38
C LEU A 617 -25.67 -13.18 0.05
N ASP A 618 -25.76 -12.57 1.22
CA ASP A 618 -24.73 -11.73 1.80
C ASP A 618 -23.99 -12.47 2.93
N LEU A 619 -24.60 -12.54 4.10
CA LEU A 619 -24.03 -13.25 5.22
C LEU A 619 -24.60 -14.66 5.34
N MET A 620 -23.75 -15.61 5.71
CA MET A 620 -24.10 -17.00 5.95
C MET A 620 -23.22 -17.51 7.11
N ARG A 621 -23.77 -17.56 8.32
CA ARG A 621 -23.02 -17.90 9.54
C ARG A 621 -23.76 -18.93 10.38
N LYS A 622 -23.00 -19.84 10.99
CA LYS A 622 -23.55 -20.87 11.87
C LYS A 622 -22.66 -21.03 13.11
N ARG A 623 -23.23 -21.54 14.19
CA ARG A 623 -22.46 -22.00 15.35
C ARG A 623 -21.52 -23.13 14.95
N LYS A 624 -20.42 -23.28 15.66
CA LYS A 624 -19.45 -24.35 15.42
C LYS A 624 -20.09 -25.72 15.60
N GLU A 625 -20.89 -25.86 16.65
CA GLU A 625 -21.54 -27.11 17.03
C GLU A 625 -22.90 -27.32 16.36
N ALA A 626 -23.32 -26.44 15.44
CA ALA A 626 -24.59 -26.56 14.73
C ALA A 626 -24.67 -27.89 13.97
N VAL A 627 -25.88 -28.52 14.02
CA VAL A 627 -26.18 -29.81 13.39
C VAL A 627 -25.75 -29.82 11.92
N ALA A 628 -25.14 -30.92 11.47
CA ALA A 628 -24.73 -31.04 10.05
C ALA A 628 -25.98 -30.94 9.16
N GLY A 629 -25.97 -30.03 8.18
CA GLY A 629 -27.08 -29.72 7.31
C GLY A 629 -27.91 -28.49 7.71
N THR A 630 -27.58 -27.81 8.84
CA THR A 630 -28.23 -26.55 9.26
C THR A 630 -28.30 -25.53 8.15
N MET A 631 -27.18 -25.31 7.42
CA MET A 631 -27.13 -24.35 6.31
C MET A 631 -27.95 -24.80 5.09
N ASP A 632 -28.09 -26.13 4.86
CA ASP A 632 -28.96 -26.67 3.80
C ASP A 632 -30.42 -26.33 4.08
N VAL A 633 -30.88 -26.51 5.34
CA VAL A 633 -32.23 -26.15 5.78
C VAL A 633 -32.47 -24.66 5.74
N LEU A 634 -31.56 -23.89 6.31
CA LEU A 634 -31.66 -22.42 6.38
C LEU A 634 -31.83 -21.81 4.99
N LEU A 635 -30.94 -22.16 4.04
CA LEU A 635 -31.01 -21.62 2.68
C LEU A 635 -32.21 -22.16 1.90
N ALA A 636 -32.54 -23.46 2.02
CA ALA A 636 -33.69 -24.01 1.33
C ALA A 636 -35.03 -23.35 1.75
N HIS A 637 -35.21 -23.16 3.06
CA HIS A 637 -36.42 -22.52 3.58
C HIS A 637 -36.41 -21.00 3.37
N SER A 638 -35.28 -20.31 3.45
CA SER A 638 -35.22 -18.89 3.10
C SER A 638 -35.62 -18.65 1.63
N LEU A 639 -35.14 -19.50 0.70
CA LEU A 639 -35.48 -19.41 -0.72
C LEU A 639 -36.98 -19.63 -0.96
N LEU A 640 -37.60 -20.61 -0.28
CA LEU A 640 -39.05 -20.85 -0.38
C LEU A 640 -39.86 -19.68 0.21
N GLN A 641 -39.42 -19.08 1.33
CA GLN A 641 -40.11 -17.93 1.91
C GLN A 641 -39.93 -16.69 1.02
N LEU A 642 -38.75 -16.46 0.44
CA LEU A 642 -38.50 -15.38 -0.52
C LEU A 642 -39.37 -15.56 -1.80
N GLN A 643 -39.52 -16.79 -2.29
CA GLN A 643 -40.43 -17.10 -3.40
C GLN A 643 -41.86 -16.70 -3.05
N ALA A 644 -42.34 -17.06 -1.84
CA ALA A 644 -43.68 -16.73 -1.37
C ALA A 644 -43.94 -15.22 -1.26
N THR A 645 -42.90 -14.41 -1.06
CA THR A 645 -42.98 -12.92 -1.08
C THR A 645 -42.89 -12.30 -2.48
N GLY A 646 -42.81 -13.13 -3.54
CA GLY A 646 -42.80 -12.67 -4.92
C GLY A 646 -41.43 -12.36 -5.49
N ILE A 647 -40.33 -12.70 -4.78
CA ILE A 647 -38.97 -12.59 -5.31
C ILE A 647 -38.79 -13.58 -6.47
N ALA A 648 -38.40 -13.08 -7.63
CA ALA A 648 -38.25 -13.86 -8.84
C ALA A 648 -36.94 -14.63 -8.95
N GLN A 649 -35.86 -14.04 -8.41
CA GLN A 649 -34.50 -14.55 -8.57
C GLN A 649 -33.68 -14.45 -7.27
N ALA A 650 -32.89 -15.47 -7.00
CA ALA A 650 -31.90 -15.42 -5.92
C ALA A 650 -30.51 -15.82 -6.42
N SER A 651 -29.51 -15.03 -6.05
CA SER A 651 -28.10 -15.38 -6.24
C SER A 651 -27.55 -15.94 -4.93
N LEU A 652 -26.93 -17.12 -4.99
CA LEU A 652 -26.14 -17.66 -3.88
C LEU A 652 -24.72 -17.06 -3.82
N ALA A 653 -24.50 -15.95 -4.50
CA ALA A 653 -23.21 -15.29 -4.68
C ALA A 653 -22.15 -16.14 -5.41
N ASN A 654 -20.92 -15.67 -5.50
CA ASN A 654 -19.87 -16.27 -6.31
C ASN A 654 -19.27 -17.53 -5.68
N ALA A 655 -18.87 -18.47 -6.54
CA ALA A 655 -17.99 -19.58 -6.22
C ALA A 655 -16.63 -19.32 -6.90
N PRO A 656 -15.63 -18.79 -6.20
CA PRO A 656 -14.32 -18.50 -6.77
C PRO A 656 -13.65 -19.77 -7.32
N LEU A 657 -12.92 -19.64 -8.43
CA LEU A 657 -12.18 -20.71 -9.11
C LEU A 657 -13.01 -21.88 -9.64
N ALA A 658 -14.34 -21.76 -9.64
CA ALA A 658 -15.18 -22.76 -10.27
C ALA A 658 -15.03 -22.69 -11.80
N ASN A 659 -14.75 -23.83 -12.45
CA ASN A 659 -14.62 -23.97 -13.91
C ASN A 659 -13.77 -22.88 -14.58
N VAL A 660 -12.65 -22.49 -13.95
CA VAL A 660 -11.73 -21.51 -14.50
C VAL A 660 -10.96 -22.18 -15.64
N SER A 661 -10.94 -21.54 -16.81
CA SER A 661 -10.16 -21.97 -17.97
C SER A 661 -8.66 -21.96 -17.65
N GLU A 662 -7.89 -22.85 -18.28
CA GLU A 662 -6.43 -22.85 -18.12
C GLU A 662 -5.85 -21.46 -18.49
N PRO A 663 -5.02 -20.87 -17.60
CA PRO A 663 -4.43 -19.56 -17.85
C PRO A 663 -3.48 -19.63 -19.05
N ARG A 664 -3.65 -18.70 -20.00
CA ARG A 664 -2.93 -18.66 -21.28
C ARG A 664 -1.51 -18.07 -21.18
N GLY A 665 -1.12 -17.46 -20.05
CA GLY A 665 0.18 -16.81 -19.88
C GLY A 665 0.80 -17.03 -18.50
N SER A 666 2.12 -16.82 -18.37
CA SER A 666 2.86 -17.00 -17.11
C SER A 666 2.36 -16.05 -16.00
N LEU A 667 1.93 -14.83 -16.33
CA LEU A 667 1.39 -13.86 -15.38
C LEU A 667 -0.04 -14.22 -14.93
N GLU A 668 -0.86 -14.75 -15.84
CA GLU A 668 -2.18 -15.28 -15.51
C GLU A 668 -2.09 -16.52 -14.62
N LYS A 669 -1.08 -17.38 -14.86
CA LYS A 669 -0.75 -18.51 -13.96
C LYS A 669 -0.38 -18.03 -12.56
N GLY A 670 0.38 -16.94 -12.44
CA GLY A 670 0.70 -16.33 -11.14
C GLY A 670 -0.53 -15.83 -10.38
N VAL A 671 -1.49 -15.23 -11.08
CA VAL A 671 -2.76 -14.77 -10.49
C VAL A 671 -3.65 -15.96 -10.13
N ALA A 672 -3.76 -16.95 -10.99
CA ALA A 672 -4.49 -18.19 -10.71
C ALA A 672 -3.90 -18.90 -9.48
N LEU A 673 -2.59 -18.99 -9.36
CA LEU A 673 -1.90 -19.54 -8.19
C LEU A 673 -2.20 -18.74 -6.91
N LEU A 674 -2.28 -17.41 -6.99
CA LEU A 674 -2.68 -16.58 -5.85
C LEU A 674 -4.13 -16.89 -5.41
N PHE A 675 -5.07 -17.00 -6.36
CA PHE A 675 -6.44 -17.39 -6.07
C PHE A 675 -6.52 -18.83 -5.52
N GLU A 676 -5.68 -19.75 -5.99
CA GLU A 676 -5.58 -21.10 -5.42
C GLU A 676 -5.06 -21.09 -3.98
N HIS A 677 -4.10 -20.24 -3.66
CA HIS A 677 -3.62 -20.07 -2.28
C HIS A 677 -4.72 -19.46 -1.39
N MET A 678 -5.48 -18.48 -1.89
CA MET A 678 -6.66 -17.96 -1.18
C MET A 678 -7.73 -19.05 -0.96
N ASN A 679 -7.87 -20.01 -1.88
CA ASN A 679 -8.77 -21.15 -1.75
C ASN A 679 -8.42 -22.03 -0.53
N ALA A 680 -7.13 -22.25 -0.24
CA ALA A 680 -6.70 -23.03 0.91
C ALA A 680 -7.16 -22.43 2.25
N PHE A 681 -7.36 -21.10 2.31
CA PHE A 681 -7.82 -20.40 3.52
C PHE A 681 -9.35 -20.33 3.68
N TYR A 682 -10.10 -20.35 2.57
CA TYR A 682 -11.56 -20.13 2.58
C TYR A 682 -12.40 -21.36 2.18
N GLY A 683 -11.78 -22.45 1.70
CA GLY A 683 -12.49 -23.68 1.34
C GLY A 683 -13.44 -23.51 0.15
N TYR A 684 -13.07 -22.73 -0.86
CA TYR A 684 -13.91 -22.40 -2.02
C TYR A 684 -14.41 -23.63 -2.79
N LYS A 685 -13.65 -24.73 -2.84
CA LYS A 685 -14.08 -25.98 -3.44
C LYS A 685 -15.29 -26.57 -2.73
N ASN A 686 -15.30 -26.51 -1.40
CA ASN A 686 -16.44 -26.96 -0.59
C ASN A 686 -17.65 -26.07 -0.80
N LEU A 687 -17.44 -24.76 -0.96
CA LEU A 687 -18.50 -23.79 -1.23
C LEU A 687 -19.17 -24.05 -2.60
N PHE A 688 -18.40 -24.34 -3.64
CA PHE A 688 -18.94 -24.71 -4.95
C PHE A 688 -19.79 -25.98 -4.87
N GLN A 689 -19.29 -27.05 -4.24
CA GLN A 689 -20.05 -28.30 -4.06
C GLN A 689 -21.33 -28.09 -3.21
N PHE A 690 -21.25 -27.22 -2.21
CA PHE A 690 -22.43 -26.86 -1.41
C PHE A 690 -23.49 -26.17 -2.27
N LYS A 691 -23.12 -25.13 -3.04
CA LYS A 691 -24.05 -24.39 -3.91
C LYS A 691 -24.64 -25.26 -5.01
N LYS A 692 -23.88 -26.23 -5.55
CA LYS A 692 -24.32 -27.17 -6.57
C LYS A 692 -25.54 -28.01 -6.15
N LYS A 693 -25.73 -28.27 -4.83
CA LYS A 693 -26.89 -28.98 -4.30
C LYS A 693 -28.25 -28.31 -4.63
N PHE A 694 -28.22 -26.97 -4.80
CA PHE A 694 -29.39 -26.18 -5.13
C PHE A 694 -29.72 -26.21 -6.62
N ALA A 695 -28.87 -26.82 -7.45
CA ALA A 695 -28.98 -26.88 -8.91
C ALA A 695 -29.14 -25.48 -9.56
N PRO A 696 -28.22 -24.55 -9.29
CA PRO A 696 -28.27 -23.20 -9.87
C PRO A 696 -27.85 -23.20 -11.35
N ARG A 697 -28.21 -22.12 -12.05
CA ARG A 697 -27.56 -21.71 -13.28
C ARG A 697 -26.24 -21.00 -12.91
N TRP A 698 -25.17 -21.32 -13.62
CA TRP A 698 -23.87 -20.72 -13.38
C TRP A 698 -23.56 -19.64 -14.41
N GLU A 699 -23.12 -18.46 -13.98
CA GLU A 699 -22.70 -17.35 -14.83
C GLU A 699 -21.24 -17.00 -14.55
N GLY A 700 -20.42 -16.82 -15.61
CA GLY A 700 -19.01 -16.47 -15.48
C GLY A 700 -18.82 -15.07 -14.89
N ARG A 701 -17.82 -14.92 -13.99
CA ARG A 701 -17.37 -13.65 -13.43
C ARG A 701 -15.90 -13.43 -13.74
N TYR A 702 -15.58 -12.23 -14.19
CA TYR A 702 -14.30 -11.94 -14.80
C TYR A 702 -13.58 -10.77 -14.12
N LEU A 703 -12.28 -10.92 -13.95
CA LEU A 703 -11.39 -9.80 -13.69
C LEU A 703 -11.07 -9.13 -15.03
N VAL A 704 -11.41 -7.84 -15.18
CA VAL A 704 -11.15 -7.08 -16.39
C VAL A 704 -10.05 -6.06 -16.10
N TYR A 705 -9.00 -6.03 -16.93
CA TYR A 705 -7.77 -5.27 -16.69
C TYR A 705 -7.14 -4.78 -18.00
N PRO A 706 -6.33 -3.70 -17.98
CA PRO A 706 -5.77 -3.13 -19.22
C PRO A 706 -4.69 -3.99 -19.87
N THR A 707 -3.73 -4.51 -19.08
CA THR A 707 -2.59 -5.28 -19.64
C THR A 707 -2.14 -6.38 -18.66
N GLY A 708 -1.56 -7.47 -19.18
CA GLY A 708 -1.03 -8.55 -18.35
C GLY A 708 0.04 -8.10 -17.35
N ALA A 709 0.82 -7.08 -17.69
CA ALA A 709 1.82 -6.51 -16.79
C ALA A 709 1.24 -5.79 -15.55
N ASP A 710 -0.08 -5.50 -15.53
CA ASP A 710 -0.77 -4.92 -14.36
C ASP A 710 -1.18 -5.99 -13.35
N LEU A 711 -1.27 -7.26 -13.74
CA LEU A 711 -1.79 -8.35 -12.93
C LEU A 711 -1.12 -8.51 -11.55
N PRO A 712 0.21 -8.41 -11.38
CA PRO A 712 0.82 -8.47 -10.05
C PRO A 712 0.33 -7.35 -9.12
N GLY A 713 0.19 -6.12 -9.64
CA GLY A 713 -0.36 -4.98 -8.91
C GLY A 713 -1.83 -5.17 -8.57
N VAL A 714 -2.62 -5.74 -9.48
CA VAL A 714 -4.04 -6.07 -9.27
C VAL A 714 -4.19 -7.15 -8.20
N ALA A 715 -3.38 -8.19 -8.22
CA ALA A 715 -3.36 -9.23 -7.22
C ALA A 715 -3.06 -8.68 -5.81
N TYR A 716 -2.06 -7.80 -5.70
CA TYR A 716 -1.78 -7.07 -4.45
C TYR A 716 -2.96 -6.21 -3.98
N ALA A 717 -3.60 -5.52 -4.91
CA ALA A 717 -4.74 -4.66 -4.58
C ALA A 717 -5.95 -5.49 -4.12
N LEU A 718 -6.27 -6.59 -4.80
CA LEU A 718 -7.35 -7.51 -4.44
C LEU A 718 -7.20 -8.05 -3.01
N THR A 719 -6.00 -8.53 -2.65
CA THR A 719 -5.75 -9.01 -1.29
C THR A 719 -5.92 -7.92 -0.24
N GLY A 720 -5.48 -6.69 -0.54
CA GLY A 720 -5.55 -5.57 0.39
C GLY A 720 -6.93 -4.91 0.52
N VAL A 721 -7.81 -5.08 -0.49
CA VAL A 721 -9.19 -4.56 -0.45
C VAL A 721 -10.11 -5.56 0.27
N HIS A 722 -9.92 -6.87 0.09
CA HIS A 722 -10.73 -7.89 0.75
C HIS A 722 -10.34 -8.12 2.21
N SER A 723 -9.05 -7.98 2.58
CA SER A 723 -8.56 -8.25 3.93
C SER A 723 -7.93 -7.01 4.56
N SER A 724 -8.39 -6.64 5.75
CA SER A 724 -7.76 -5.60 6.56
C SER A 724 -6.35 -5.98 7.06
N ALA A 725 -6.02 -7.28 7.09
CA ALA A 725 -4.73 -7.81 7.55
C ALA A 725 -3.63 -7.80 6.45
N GLY A 726 -3.98 -7.53 5.18
CA GLY A 726 -3.03 -7.48 4.06
C GLY A 726 -2.42 -8.85 3.70
N LEU A 727 -1.29 -8.82 2.97
CA LEU A 727 -0.58 -10.03 2.49
C LEU A 727 0.29 -10.73 3.55
N LEU A 728 0.64 -10.05 4.64
CA LEU A 728 1.60 -10.57 5.62
C LEU A 728 1.21 -11.93 6.21
N PRO A 729 -0.07 -12.17 6.59
CA PRO A 729 -0.49 -13.48 7.11
C PRO A 729 -0.45 -14.60 6.05
N LEU A 730 -0.56 -14.25 4.76
CA LEU A 730 -0.52 -15.19 3.64
C LEU A 730 0.92 -15.68 3.34
N LEU A 731 1.92 -14.83 3.62
CA LEU A 731 3.34 -15.13 3.36
C LEU A 731 4.04 -15.81 4.56
N LEU A 732 3.51 -15.67 5.76
CA LEU A 732 4.13 -16.16 7.01
C LEU A 732 3.65 -17.54 7.47
N ARG A 733 2.69 -18.16 6.79
CA ARG A 733 2.32 -19.58 7.00
C ARG A 733 2.87 -20.45 5.89
N ARG A 734 4.04 -21.01 6.15
CA ARG A 734 4.46 -22.32 5.64
C ARG A 734 4.10 -23.40 6.63
#